data_7d0fea48506dcfd57b5f5fbb8e9942ee
#
_entry.id   7d0fea48506dcfd57b5f5fbb8e9942ee
#
_cell.length_a   1.000
_cell.length_b   1.000
_cell.length_c   1.000
_cell.angle_alpha   90.00
_cell.angle_beta   90.00
_cell.angle_gamma   90.00
#
_symmetry.space_group_name_H-M   'P 1'
#
loop_
_entity.id
_entity.type
_entity.pdbx_description
1 polymer ?
#
loop_
_entity_poly.entity_id
_entity_poly.type
_entity_poly.pdbx_seq_one_letter_code
_entity_poly.pdbx_strand_id
1 'polypeptide(L)'
;MKKTLTLGALLALLLLLLVPAQAEIQGFAKGQGYQYVYFGEYPYERDGTVQPVLWRVLSVRDSKALLLTEYIIDTDQIIFVTDQKIIENHSYRRIETFEESDLFPKLSTEYVDRLLGDDPIRNALVPQPNGAILFLLNDEDYLNTDYGFETSRWAEWPARIKSHEAQGTPYAIKQRRLYVAHENDMSPYWVSTVKSPTDYKLQIVGFNGHLSYGAYTRVNIGLRLSAQLDLNQLEISGGQGTKQSPYQLRFVGSAAVPSPAPVATEAVAELVPNPTETPTVQPAATVEPIIPTPVYVFTQVPQSTAVPAATAAPANAQTSALLYTLAPDTTASAVSPTAEPSPEPAAQTKDQNTVTVSFIGDCSIGDSEQYTTAKSSYHTCLKNNGHAWPFSLVKDYLANDDLTVANLEVVFTTRTRHTDKKFNLKGDPAFVQVLNEGSIEMVNTVNNHCMDFMDGGYTDSLAVLDGAGIRHFGTINPGLANPHDDLALVDVNGIMFGFVGWSYPQEYDLRNISSRILQLRSQGAEVVVVSLHWGRETYMTPESWQTTFARNVIDAGADIVWGHHPHVIQPIAVYHGKLIMFSTGNFTFGTMSDVNPATGIFQVTFEKTAAGPEPKELKVIPCTTQKSPDFRPKELTEQKDRMNVFKYLTFKKAPYMLENPPASFLETGVIQFENGQMVQ
;
A
#
# COMPACT_ATOMS: atom_id res chain seq x y z
N MET A 1 11.85 70.68 59.26
CA MET A 1 11.91 69.21 59.30
C MET A 1 10.54 68.54 59.05
N LYS A 2 9.85 68.79 57.96
CA LYS A 2 8.56 68.14 57.61
C LYS A 2 8.36 67.91 56.12
N LYS A 3 9.44 67.76 55.32
CA LYS A 3 9.30 67.41 53.85
C LYS A 3 10.13 66.24 53.39
N THR A 4 10.81 65.50 54.25
CA THR A 4 11.70 64.37 53.85
C THR A 4 11.11 62.99 54.18
N LEU A 5 9.93 62.89 54.83
CA LEU A 5 9.31 61.60 55.16
C LEU A 5 8.31 61.11 54.11
N THR A 6 7.85 61.94 53.17
CA THR A 6 6.87 61.59 52.16
C THR A 6 7.47 61.01 50.88
N LEU A 7 8.73 61.26 50.59
CA LEU A 7 9.38 60.76 49.38
C LEU A 7 9.89 59.34 49.55
N GLY A 8 10.30 58.92 50.75
CA GLY A 8 10.74 57.59 51.07
C GLY A 8 9.59 56.58 51.09
N ALA A 9 8.39 56.96 51.58
CA ALA A 9 7.19 56.14 51.60
C ALA A 9 6.61 55.97 50.20
N LEU A 10 6.71 56.97 49.31
CA LEU A 10 6.26 56.87 47.92
C LEU A 10 7.20 56.04 47.08
N LEU A 11 8.54 56.09 47.35
CA LEU A 11 9.51 55.22 46.68
C LEU A 11 9.41 53.76 47.15
N ALA A 12 9.10 53.50 48.42
CA ALA A 12 8.85 52.16 48.93
C ALA A 12 7.53 51.60 48.43
N LEU A 13 6.50 52.46 48.23
CA LEU A 13 5.21 52.02 47.61
C LEU A 13 5.36 51.81 46.07
N LEU A 14 6.24 52.54 45.40
CA LEU A 14 6.56 52.38 44.01
C LEU A 14 7.46 51.15 43.76
N LEU A 15 8.32 50.75 44.70
CA LEU A 15 9.12 49.53 44.65
C LEU A 15 8.31 48.26 44.97
N LEU A 16 7.18 48.39 45.71
CA LEU A 16 6.24 47.32 45.95
C LEU A 16 5.27 47.06 44.76
N LEU A 17 5.23 47.99 43.77
CA LEU A 17 4.46 47.85 42.54
C LEU A 17 5.25 47.32 41.34
N LEU A 18 6.54 46.98 41.53
CA LEU A 18 7.43 46.40 40.53
C LEU A 18 7.90 44.98 40.92
N VAL A 19 7.11 44.23 41.63
CA VAL A 19 7.25 42.75 41.57
C VAL A 19 6.72 42.37 40.21
N PRO A 20 7.55 41.87 39.27
CA PRO A 20 7.02 41.35 38.03
C PRO A 20 5.99 40.27 38.42
N ALA A 21 4.79 40.37 37.89
CA ALA A 21 3.81 39.31 38.06
C ALA A 21 4.55 38.00 37.76
N GLN A 22 4.59 37.10 38.77
CA GLN A 22 5.29 35.82 38.61
C GLN A 22 4.66 35.16 37.42
N ALA A 23 5.47 34.83 36.43
CA ALA A 23 4.96 34.21 35.20
C ALA A 23 4.19 32.97 35.58
N GLU A 24 2.93 32.91 35.19
CA GLU A 24 1.99 31.82 35.51
C GLU A 24 1.62 31.08 34.25
N ILE A 25 1.66 29.74 34.30
CA ILE A 25 1.23 28.89 33.20
C ILE A 25 -0.30 28.93 33.15
N GLN A 26 -0.82 29.29 31.99
CA GLN A 26 -2.25 29.40 31.73
C GLN A 26 -2.64 28.51 30.51
N GLY A 27 -3.88 27.98 30.51
CA GLY A 27 -4.44 27.26 29.38
C GLY A 27 -4.76 28.16 28.19
N PHE A 28 -5.31 27.57 27.16
CA PHE A 28 -5.77 28.29 25.98
C PHE A 28 -6.71 29.44 26.37
N ALA A 29 -6.50 30.60 25.78
CA ALA A 29 -7.37 31.75 25.95
C ALA A 29 -7.77 32.32 24.57
N LYS A 30 -9.07 32.43 24.33
CA LYS A 30 -9.60 32.97 23.07
C LYS A 30 -9.09 34.40 22.86
N GLY A 31 -8.41 34.59 21.71
CA GLY A 31 -7.78 35.89 21.37
C GLY A 31 -6.31 36.05 21.83
N GLN A 32 -5.83 35.22 22.74
CA GLN A 32 -4.43 35.16 23.16
C GLN A 32 -3.68 33.93 22.62
N GLY A 33 -4.40 32.84 22.33
CA GLY A 33 -3.84 31.61 21.83
C GLY A 33 -3.33 30.67 22.92
N TYR A 34 -2.36 29.81 22.57
CA TYR A 34 -1.74 28.87 23.49
C TYR A 34 -0.50 29.42 24.14
N GLN A 35 -0.26 29.03 25.40
CA GLN A 35 1.07 29.06 25.98
C GLN A 35 1.80 27.76 25.67
N TYR A 36 3.12 27.80 25.70
CA TYR A 36 4.00 26.70 25.37
C TYR A 36 5.01 26.44 26.48
N VAL A 37 5.31 25.13 26.66
CA VAL A 37 6.34 24.68 27.62
C VAL A 37 7.26 23.69 26.93
N TYR A 38 8.52 23.64 27.38
CA TYR A 38 9.40 22.50 27.11
C TYR A 38 9.29 21.48 28.26
N PHE A 39 9.04 20.24 27.91
CA PHE A 39 8.92 19.15 28.86
C PHE A 39 9.41 17.85 28.24
N GLY A 40 10.45 17.25 28.83
CA GLY A 40 11.12 16.07 28.30
C GLY A 40 11.92 16.33 27.02
N GLU A 41 12.65 15.31 26.60
CA GLU A 41 13.47 15.30 25.39
C GLU A 41 13.14 14.07 24.53
N TYR A 42 13.21 14.22 23.21
CA TYR A 42 12.91 13.13 22.28
C TYR A 42 13.72 13.28 20.99
N PRO A 43 14.02 12.18 20.25
CA PRO A 43 14.62 12.31 18.93
C PRO A 43 13.80 13.23 18.03
N TYR A 44 14.45 14.25 17.49
CA TYR A 44 13.79 15.29 16.69
C TYR A 44 14.34 15.34 15.26
N GLU A 45 15.68 15.38 15.11
CA GLU A 45 16.33 15.53 13.82
C GLU A 45 16.33 14.19 13.02
N ARG A 46 16.59 14.30 11.73
CA ARG A 46 16.61 13.12 10.82
C ARG A 46 17.61 12.04 11.23
N ASP A 47 18.68 12.41 11.89
CA ASP A 47 19.74 11.52 12.39
C ASP A 47 19.46 10.95 13.79
N GLY A 48 18.37 11.37 14.41
CA GLY A 48 17.98 10.98 15.76
C GLY A 48 18.54 11.87 16.87
N THR A 49 19.15 13.02 16.52
CA THR A 49 19.56 14.01 17.51
C THR A 49 18.36 14.42 18.35
N VAL A 50 18.54 14.36 19.67
CA VAL A 50 17.51 14.62 20.69
C VAL A 50 17.36 16.11 20.89
N GLN A 51 16.13 16.57 21.06
CA GLN A 51 15.78 17.95 21.38
C GLN A 51 14.67 18.02 22.44
N PRO A 52 14.54 19.13 23.20
CA PRO A 52 13.41 19.34 24.08
C PRO A 52 12.08 19.28 23.34
N VAL A 53 11.12 18.53 23.90
CA VAL A 53 9.78 18.41 23.30
C VAL A 53 8.97 19.65 23.61
N LEU A 54 8.40 20.24 22.56
CA LEU A 54 7.53 21.41 22.65
C LEU A 54 6.07 20.97 22.85
N TRP A 55 5.45 21.47 23.92
CA TRP A 55 4.06 21.23 24.25
C TRP A 55 3.25 22.51 24.25
N ARG A 56 2.03 22.47 23.74
CA ARG A 56 1.02 23.51 23.96
C ARG A 56 0.23 23.20 25.23
N VAL A 57 -0.07 24.23 26.00
CA VAL A 57 -0.93 24.10 27.18
C VAL A 57 -2.38 24.26 26.77
N LEU A 58 -3.16 23.18 26.91
CA LEU A 58 -4.57 23.16 26.52
C LEU A 58 -5.45 23.78 27.61
N SER A 59 -5.23 23.39 28.87
CA SER A 59 -5.98 23.91 30.01
C SER A 59 -5.15 23.84 31.28
N VAL A 60 -5.50 24.71 32.25
CA VAL A 60 -5.00 24.63 33.62
C VAL A 60 -6.22 24.62 34.55
N ARG A 61 -6.37 23.57 35.38
CA ARG A 61 -7.44 23.42 36.36
C ARG A 61 -6.86 22.80 37.64
N ASP A 62 -7.16 23.36 38.79
CA ASP A 62 -6.70 22.89 40.11
C ASP A 62 -5.16 22.68 40.14
N SER A 63 -4.42 23.64 39.65
CA SER A 63 -2.95 23.62 39.52
C SER A 63 -2.43 22.46 38.66
N LYS A 64 -3.25 21.86 37.80
CA LYS A 64 -2.86 20.83 36.86
C LYS A 64 -2.96 21.34 35.43
N ALA A 65 -1.86 21.25 34.69
CA ALA A 65 -1.77 21.64 33.30
C ALA A 65 -1.97 20.42 32.39
N LEU A 66 -2.97 20.47 31.50
CA LEU A 66 -3.12 19.51 30.42
C LEU A 66 -2.31 19.98 29.21
N LEU A 67 -1.40 19.14 28.75
CA LEU A 67 -0.46 19.39 27.67
C LEU A 67 -0.74 18.49 26.45
N LEU A 68 -0.42 19.01 25.26
CA LEU A 68 -0.42 18.26 24.01
C LEU A 68 0.86 18.58 23.25
N THR A 69 1.59 17.58 22.75
CA THR A 69 2.78 17.84 21.92
C THR A 69 2.41 18.68 20.70
N GLU A 70 3.21 19.70 20.41
CA GLU A 70 3.00 20.58 19.26
C GLU A 70 3.16 19.82 17.95
N TYR A 71 4.13 18.90 17.91
CA TYR A 71 4.44 18.04 16.76
C TYR A 71 4.10 16.58 17.06
N ILE A 72 3.94 15.82 16.02
CA ILE A 72 3.90 14.35 16.08
C ILE A 72 5.34 13.86 16.25
N ILE A 73 5.64 13.16 17.35
CA ILE A 73 7.02 12.84 17.73
C ILE A 73 7.45 11.43 17.34
N ASP A 74 6.51 10.52 17.14
CA ASP A 74 6.78 9.13 16.79
C ASP A 74 5.59 8.53 16.00
N THR A 75 5.71 7.26 15.62
CA THR A 75 4.63 6.44 15.07
C THR A 75 4.60 5.12 15.81
N ASP A 76 3.41 4.58 16.04
CA ASP A 76 3.27 3.23 16.58
C ASP A 76 1.96 2.59 16.14
N GLN A 77 1.86 1.26 16.32
CA GLN A 77 0.65 0.49 16.08
C GLN A 77 -0.20 0.43 17.34
N ILE A 78 -1.50 0.35 17.17
CA ILE A 78 -2.42 0.14 18.29
C ILE A 78 -2.34 -1.30 18.80
N ILE A 79 -2.22 -2.27 17.88
CA ILE A 79 -2.02 -3.68 18.20
C ILE A 79 -0.74 -4.15 17.53
N PHE A 80 0.16 -4.73 18.33
CA PHE A 80 1.40 -5.33 17.86
C PHE A 80 1.15 -6.82 17.61
N VAL A 81 1.10 -7.20 16.36
CA VAL A 81 0.94 -8.60 15.98
C VAL A 81 2.32 -9.17 15.65
N THR A 82 2.90 -9.86 16.61
CA THR A 82 4.18 -10.57 16.45
C THR A 82 3.98 -12.07 16.21
N ASP A 83 2.80 -12.61 16.47
CA ASP A 83 2.49 -14.01 16.27
C ASP A 83 2.07 -14.26 14.81
N GLN A 84 2.92 -15.02 14.10
CA GLN A 84 2.70 -15.42 12.71
C GLN A 84 1.33 -16.08 12.51
N LYS A 85 0.86 -16.90 13.46
CA LYS A 85 -0.44 -17.58 13.38
C LYS A 85 -1.63 -16.62 13.45
N ILE A 86 -1.49 -15.53 14.20
CA ILE A 86 -2.53 -14.49 14.28
C ILE A 86 -2.59 -13.70 12.97
N ILE A 87 -1.41 -13.44 12.36
CA ILE A 87 -1.30 -12.81 11.03
C ILE A 87 -1.96 -13.70 9.97
N GLU A 88 -1.62 -14.98 9.96
CA GLU A 88 -2.11 -15.98 8.99
C GLU A 88 -3.64 -16.17 9.06
N ASN A 89 -4.24 -16.09 10.24
CA ASN A 89 -5.68 -16.29 10.44
C ASN A 89 -6.51 -15.00 10.36
N HIS A 90 -5.93 -13.83 10.04
CA HIS A 90 -6.58 -12.52 10.09
C HIS A 90 -7.30 -12.22 11.43
N SER A 91 -6.98 -12.97 12.49
CA SER A 91 -7.59 -12.83 13.80
C SER A 91 -6.83 -11.82 14.64
N TYR A 92 -6.90 -10.54 14.25
CA TYR A 92 -6.45 -9.48 15.13
C TYR A 92 -7.29 -9.49 16.39
N ARG A 93 -6.62 -9.28 17.54
CA ARG A 93 -7.34 -9.12 18.79
C ARG A 93 -8.29 -7.92 18.69
N ARG A 94 -9.59 -8.18 18.85
CA ARG A 94 -10.58 -7.13 18.95
C ARG A 94 -10.39 -6.38 20.25
N ILE A 95 -10.48 -5.07 20.23
CA ILE A 95 -10.49 -4.22 21.41
C ILE A 95 -11.78 -3.42 21.45
N GLU A 96 -12.38 -3.31 22.65
CA GLU A 96 -13.58 -2.50 22.88
C GLU A 96 -13.18 -1.10 23.38
N THR A 97 -12.05 -1.01 24.09
CA THR A 97 -11.48 0.24 24.60
C THR A 97 -10.01 0.41 24.21
N PHE A 98 -9.50 1.64 24.26
CA PHE A 98 -8.10 1.92 23.97
C PHE A 98 -7.15 1.29 25.00
N GLU A 99 -7.59 1.12 26.24
CA GLU A 99 -6.83 0.48 27.32
C GLU A 99 -6.48 -0.97 27.03
N GLU A 100 -7.26 -1.64 26.19
CA GLU A 100 -6.98 -3.00 25.74
C GLU A 100 -5.93 -3.07 24.64
N SER A 101 -5.48 -1.93 24.12
CA SER A 101 -4.44 -1.88 23.07
C SER A 101 -3.06 -2.23 23.60
N ASP A 102 -2.19 -2.72 22.72
CA ASP A 102 -0.78 -2.97 23.05
C ASP A 102 0.03 -1.67 23.19
N LEU A 103 -0.49 -0.57 22.65
CA LEU A 103 0.12 0.76 22.78
C LEU A 103 -0.13 1.35 24.18
N PHE A 104 -1.28 1.12 24.78
CA PHE A 104 -1.67 1.75 26.06
C PHE A 104 -0.64 1.57 27.18
N PRO A 105 -0.17 0.34 27.53
CA PRO A 105 0.85 0.18 28.57
C PRO A 105 2.18 0.84 28.21
N LYS A 106 2.56 0.92 26.93
CA LYS A 106 3.79 1.56 26.50
C LYS A 106 3.80 3.07 26.76
N LEU A 107 2.64 3.73 26.66
CA LEU A 107 2.52 5.16 26.95
C LEU A 107 2.85 5.48 28.42
N SER A 108 2.67 4.53 29.34
CA SER A 108 2.97 4.70 30.75
C SER A 108 4.34 4.17 31.18
N THR A 109 5.05 3.46 30.30
CA THR A 109 6.35 2.86 30.55
C THR A 109 7.41 3.33 29.54
N GLU A 110 7.49 2.69 28.38
CA GLU A 110 8.51 2.93 27.37
C GLU A 110 8.58 4.40 26.92
N TYR A 111 7.44 5.00 26.62
CA TYR A 111 7.42 6.40 26.16
C TYR A 111 7.74 7.39 27.26
N VAL A 112 7.38 7.11 28.51
CA VAL A 112 7.79 7.94 29.67
C VAL A 112 9.30 7.88 29.85
N ASP A 113 9.90 6.66 29.81
CA ASP A 113 11.33 6.49 29.96
C ASP A 113 12.12 7.10 28.79
N ARG A 114 11.61 6.97 27.55
CA ARG A 114 12.22 7.59 26.37
C ARG A 114 12.16 9.10 26.38
N LEU A 115 11.09 9.68 26.96
CA LEU A 115 10.87 11.13 27.03
C LEU A 115 11.63 11.78 28.17
N LEU A 116 11.75 11.14 29.33
CA LEU A 116 12.19 11.75 30.57
C LEU A 116 13.41 11.04 31.20
N GLY A 117 13.67 9.78 30.90
CA GLY A 117 14.73 9.02 31.57
C GLY A 117 14.63 9.15 33.09
N ASP A 118 15.73 9.58 33.71
CA ASP A 118 15.82 9.81 35.16
C ASP A 118 15.53 11.25 35.58
N ASP A 119 15.02 12.12 34.67
CA ASP A 119 14.71 13.52 35.01
C ASP A 119 13.68 13.58 36.15
N PRO A 120 14.00 14.26 37.29
CA PRO A 120 13.05 14.40 38.40
C PRO A 120 11.70 15.03 38.06
N ILE A 121 11.60 15.74 36.94
CA ILE A 121 10.36 16.35 36.46
C ILE A 121 9.25 15.28 36.19
N ARG A 122 9.65 14.04 35.97
CA ARG A 122 8.69 12.91 35.83
C ARG A 122 7.77 12.74 37.05
N ASN A 123 8.22 13.18 38.25
CA ASN A 123 7.43 13.11 39.47
C ASN A 123 6.27 14.13 39.50
N ALA A 124 6.29 15.12 38.64
CA ALA A 124 5.18 16.05 38.46
C ALA A 124 4.08 15.53 37.50
N LEU A 125 4.26 14.39 36.85
CA LEU A 125 3.23 13.76 36.02
C LEU A 125 2.07 13.29 36.87
N VAL A 126 0.86 13.62 36.42
CA VAL A 126 -0.40 13.22 37.08
C VAL A 126 -1.02 12.11 36.24
N PRO A 127 -1.11 10.88 36.77
CA PRO A 127 -1.80 9.80 36.08
C PRO A 127 -3.27 10.10 35.83
N GLN A 128 -3.80 9.67 34.71
CA GLN A 128 -5.23 9.69 34.40
C GLN A 128 -5.98 8.68 35.27
N PRO A 129 -7.33 8.76 35.39
CA PRO A 129 -8.11 7.82 36.19
C PRO A 129 -7.95 6.34 35.79
N ASN A 130 -7.63 6.05 34.50
CA ASN A 130 -7.33 4.71 33.98
C ASN A 130 -5.87 4.29 34.18
N GLY A 131 -5.06 5.09 34.89
CA GLY A 131 -3.64 4.82 35.19
C GLY A 131 -2.65 5.27 34.11
N ALA A 132 -3.12 5.82 32.99
CA ALA A 132 -2.23 6.31 31.95
C ALA A 132 -1.42 7.53 32.42
N ILE A 133 -0.10 7.54 32.16
CA ILE A 133 0.81 8.65 32.48
C ILE A 133 0.93 9.59 31.26
N LEU A 134 1.32 9.05 30.11
CA LEU A 134 1.13 9.69 28.83
C LEU A 134 -0.10 9.07 28.15
N PHE A 135 -0.85 9.84 27.39
CA PHE A 135 -2.08 9.38 26.79
C PHE A 135 -2.35 10.07 25.45
N LEU A 136 -3.34 9.57 24.73
CA LEU A 136 -3.88 10.23 23.54
C LEU A 136 -5.19 10.92 23.92
N LEU A 137 -5.44 12.09 23.38
CA LEU A 137 -6.76 12.74 23.52
C LEU A 137 -7.83 11.88 22.81
N ASN A 138 -9.07 11.94 23.32
CA ASN A 138 -10.22 11.34 22.67
C ASN A 138 -10.88 12.29 21.67
N ASP A 139 -11.91 11.87 20.96
CA ASP A 139 -12.60 12.68 19.97
C ASP A 139 -13.41 13.83 20.57
N GLU A 140 -13.87 13.71 21.81
CA GLU A 140 -14.57 14.79 22.53
C GLU A 140 -13.61 15.90 22.90
N ASP A 141 -12.36 15.56 23.27
CA ASP A 141 -11.31 16.53 23.55
C ASP A 141 -11.02 17.40 22.31
N TYR A 142 -10.98 16.79 21.10
CA TYR A 142 -10.80 17.54 19.84
C TYR A 142 -12.02 18.37 19.41
N LEU A 143 -13.14 18.26 20.10
CA LEU A 143 -14.32 19.10 19.93
C LEU A 143 -14.45 20.16 21.04
N ASN A 144 -13.53 20.17 21.97
CA ASN A 144 -13.57 21.09 23.11
C ASN A 144 -12.99 22.47 22.76
N THR A 145 -13.86 23.48 22.68
CA THR A 145 -13.45 24.87 22.39
C THR A 145 -12.60 25.50 23.47
N ASP A 146 -12.71 25.04 24.73
CA ASP A 146 -11.89 25.51 25.84
C ASP A 146 -10.41 25.07 25.69
N TYR A 147 -10.15 24.06 24.86
CA TYR A 147 -8.80 23.62 24.46
C TYR A 147 -8.32 24.31 23.20
N GLY A 148 -9.09 25.25 22.64
CA GLY A 148 -8.75 25.97 21.43
C GLY A 148 -9.03 25.22 20.13
N PHE A 149 -9.75 24.11 20.19
CA PHE A 149 -10.13 23.33 19.02
C PHE A 149 -11.43 23.83 18.39
N GLU A 150 -11.56 23.61 17.08
CA GLU A 150 -12.79 23.90 16.35
C GLU A 150 -13.79 22.74 16.52
N THR A 151 -15.09 23.06 16.63
CA THR A 151 -16.15 22.07 16.93
C THR A 151 -16.65 21.31 15.71
N SER A 152 -16.16 21.59 14.51
CA SER A 152 -16.67 20.92 13.29
C SER A 152 -16.21 19.47 13.22
N ARG A 153 -17.14 18.53 13.42
CA ARG A 153 -16.91 17.10 13.13
C ARG A 153 -16.80 16.84 11.63
N TRP A 154 -17.55 17.61 10.85
CA TRP A 154 -17.75 17.44 9.41
C TRP A 154 -17.75 18.83 8.77
N ALA A 155 -16.59 19.45 8.65
CA ALA A 155 -16.48 20.60 7.77
C ALA A 155 -16.84 20.12 6.35
N GLU A 156 -17.57 20.94 5.58
CA GLU A 156 -17.81 20.62 4.18
C GLU A 156 -16.47 20.43 3.47
N TRP A 157 -16.29 19.27 2.86
CA TRP A 157 -15.12 18.99 2.06
C TRP A 157 -15.02 20.04 0.93
N PRO A 158 -13.90 20.74 0.72
CA PRO A 158 -12.53 20.44 1.16
C PRO A 158 -12.00 21.31 2.32
N ALA A 159 -12.84 21.89 3.17
CA ALA A 159 -12.38 22.77 4.25
C ALA A 159 -11.45 22.02 5.25
N ARG A 160 -10.43 22.72 5.74
CA ARG A 160 -9.44 22.19 6.69
C ARG A 160 -9.75 22.67 8.11
N ILE A 161 -9.61 21.78 9.09
CA ILE A 161 -9.72 22.12 10.52
C ILE A 161 -8.30 22.38 11.07
N LYS A 162 -7.82 23.60 10.88
CA LYS A 162 -6.43 23.99 11.18
C LYS A 162 -6.02 23.78 12.65
N SER A 163 -6.93 23.93 13.59
CA SER A 163 -6.66 23.74 15.00
C SER A 163 -6.28 22.31 15.38
N HIS A 164 -6.73 21.33 14.58
CA HIS A 164 -6.43 19.90 14.77
C HIS A 164 -5.16 19.46 14.04
N GLU A 165 -4.75 20.15 12.98
CA GLU A 165 -3.61 19.75 12.16
C GLU A 165 -2.30 19.69 12.96
N ALA A 166 -1.43 18.75 12.61
CA ALA A 166 -0.10 18.63 13.17
C ALA A 166 0.92 18.16 12.13
N GLN A 167 2.13 18.71 12.23
CA GLN A 167 3.30 18.28 11.47
C GLN A 167 4.07 17.21 12.26
N GLY A 168 4.70 16.29 11.54
CA GLY A 168 5.66 15.37 12.14
C GLY A 168 7.02 16.01 12.39
N THR A 169 7.74 15.55 13.41
CA THR A 169 9.17 15.88 13.54
C THR A 169 9.95 15.26 12.37
N PRO A 170 11.09 15.83 11.98
CA PRO A 170 11.98 15.23 10.99
C PRO A 170 12.36 13.77 11.30
N TYR A 171 12.49 13.41 12.59
CA TYR A 171 12.72 12.04 13.06
C TYR A 171 11.51 11.14 12.76
N ALA A 172 10.29 11.55 13.19
CA ALA A 172 9.08 10.77 12.96
C ALA A 172 8.85 10.50 11.45
N ILE A 173 9.07 11.52 10.61
CA ILE A 173 8.93 11.40 9.17
C ILE A 173 9.98 10.44 8.58
N LYS A 174 11.26 10.62 8.91
CA LYS A 174 12.36 9.94 8.25
C LYS A 174 12.65 8.55 8.83
N GLN A 175 12.72 8.44 10.16
CA GLN A 175 13.11 7.21 10.85
C GLN A 175 11.90 6.32 11.21
N ARG A 176 10.75 6.96 11.47
CA ARG A 176 9.53 6.27 11.89
C ARG A 176 8.48 6.17 10.79
N ARG A 177 8.78 6.64 9.56
CA ARG A 177 7.94 6.54 8.35
C ARG A 177 6.56 7.17 8.52
N LEU A 178 6.45 8.25 9.29
CA LEU A 178 5.22 8.99 9.43
C LEU A 178 4.73 9.47 8.06
N TYR A 179 3.46 9.24 7.75
CA TYR A 179 2.85 9.75 6.53
C TYR A 179 2.78 11.28 6.57
N VAL A 180 3.16 11.92 5.46
CA VAL A 180 3.06 13.37 5.27
C VAL A 180 2.26 13.65 4.00
N ALA A 181 1.19 14.44 4.13
CA ALA A 181 0.38 14.83 2.98
C ALA A 181 1.10 15.90 2.14
N HIS A 182 1.23 15.68 0.84
CA HIS A 182 1.89 16.61 -0.09
C HIS A 182 1.17 17.95 -0.23
N GLU A 183 -0.10 18.01 0.12
CA GLU A 183 -0.95 19.20 -0.06
C GLU A 183 -0.69 20.26 1.01
N ASN A 184 -0.20 19.87 2.19
CA ASN A 184 -0.13 20.77 3.33
C ASN A 184 0.99 20.45 4.34
N ASP A 185 1.83 19.46 4.11
CA ASP A 185 2.89 18.97 4.99
C ASP A 185 2.40 18.51 6.37
N MET A 186 1.10 18.17 6.49
CA MET A 186 0.50 17.67 7.72
C MET A 186 0.41 16.15 7.71
N SER A 187 0.29 15.57 8.91
CA SER A 187 0.30 14.13 9.11
C SER A 187 -0.90 13.67 9.95
N PRO A 188 -1.43 12.47 9.69
CA PRO A 188 -2.45 11.87 10.55
C PRO A 188 -1.85 11.36 11.86
N TYR A 189 -2.65 11.34 12.92
CA TYR A 189 -2.26 10.82 14.21
C TYR A 189 -3.42 10.16 14.96
N TRP A 190 -3.10 9.24 15.88
CA TRP A 190 -4.05 8.46 16.63
C TRP A 190 -4.84 9.29 17.65
N VAL A 191 -6.09 8.89 17.85
CA VAL A 191 -7.03 9.34 18.90
C VAL A 191 -7.42 8.13 19.73
N SER A 192 -7.64 8.27 21.02
CA SER A 192 -7.93 7.14 21.91
C SER A 192 -9.35 6.56 21.78
N THR A 193 -10.17 7.05 20.86
CA THR A 193 -11.56 6.61 20.70
C THR A 193 -11.67 5.39 19.78
N VAL A 194 -12.18 4.28 20.30
CA VAL A 194 -12.55 3.09 19.52
C VAL A 194 -13.95 3.31 18.95
N LYS A 195 -14.07 3.36 17.61
CA LYS A 195 -15.36 3.62 16.93
C LYS A 195 -16.01 2.38 16.35
N SER A 196 -15.23 1.41 15.94
CA SER A 196 -15.73 0.18 15.34
C SER A 196 -14.84 -0.99 15.72
N PRO A 197 -15.10 -1.63 16.86
CA PRO A 197 -14.35 -2.80 17.28
C PRO A 197 -14.42 -3.94 16.27
N THR A 198 -15.55 -4.07 15.56
CA THR A 198 -15.76 -5.11 14.53
C THR A 198 -14.92 -4.91 13.28
N ASP A 199 -14.58 -3.66 12.94
CA ASP A 199 -13.81 -3.33 11.75
C ASP A 199 -12.32 -3.13 12.06
N TYR A 200 -11.90 -3.36 13.30
CA TYR A 200 -10.52 -3.17 13.76
C TYR A 200 -9.99 -1.75 13.48
N LYS A 201 -10.82 -0.74 13.76
CA LYS A 201 -10.52 0.67 13.49
C LYS A 201 -10.55 1.53 14.74
N LEU A 202 -9.50 2.31 14.93
CA LEU A 202 -9.43 3.40 15.88
C LEU A 202 -9.64 4.73 15.18
N GLN A 203 -10.11 5.74 15.92
CA GLN A 203 -10.23 7.07 15.36
C GLN A 203 -8.85 7.73 15.19
N ILE A 204 -8.72 8.53 14.15
CA ILE A 204 -7.55 9.35 13.87
C ILE A 204 -7.98 10.79 13.57
N VAL A 205 -7.08 11.74 13.79
CA VAL A 205 -7.15 13.03 13.12
C VAL A 205 -6.41 12.88 11.79
N GLY A 206 -7.08 13.14 10.68
CA GLY A 206 -6.46 13.10 9.34
C GLY A 206 -5.56 14.30 9.09
N PHE A 207 -4.79 14.28 8.00
CA PHE A 207 -3.88 15.36 7.61
C PHE A 207 -4.58 16.71 7.30
N ASN A 208 -5.89 16.69 7.11
CA ASN A 208 -6.75 17.89 6.94
C ASN A 208 -7.46 18.31 8.24
N GLY A 209 -7.11 17.71 9.36
CA GLY A 209 -7.68 17.99 10.66
C GLY A 209 -9.03 17.33 10.96
N HIS A 210 -9.63 16.61 10.01
CA HIS A 210 -10.89 15.91 10.24
C HIS A 210 -10.71 14.62 11.05
N LEU A 211 -11.66 14.35 11.94
CA LEU A 211 -11.76 13.05 12.60
C LEU A 211 -12.13 11.97 11.58
N SER A 212 -11.33 10.94 11.47
CA SER A 212 -11.43 9.85 10.50
C SER A 212 -11.10 8.50 11.18
N TYR A 213 -10.77 7.46 10.42
CA TYR A 213 -10.50 6.13 10.97
C TYR A 213 -9.19 5.55 10.40
N GLY A 214 -8.44 4.87 11.26
CA GLY A 214 -7.26 4.11 10.90
C GLY A 214 -7.36 2.67 11.38
N ALA A 215 -6.91 1.71 10.58
CA ALA A 215 -6.79 0.32 11.01
C ALA A 215 -5.76 0.21 12.15
N TYR A 216 -6.01 -0.63 13.16
CA TYR A 216 -5.14 -0.81 14.34
C TYR A 216 -3.67 -1.06 14.01
N THR A 217 -3.43 -1.66 12.90
CA THR A 217 -2.11 -2.15 12.46
C THR A 217 -1.34 -1.17 11.56
N ARG A 218 -1.85 0.05 11.36
CA ARG A 218 -1.13 1.07 10.58
C ARG A 218 0.11 1.54 11.31
N VAL A 219 1.25 1.50 10.64
CA VAL A 219 2.58 1.88 11.17
C VAL A 219 2.98 3.32 10.87
N ASN A 220 2.25 4.01 10.01
CA ASN A 220 2.57 5.35 9.51
C ASN A 220 1.63 6.43 10.04
N ILE A 221 0.85 6.12 11.08
CA ILE A 221 0.00 7.06 11.81
C ILE A 221 0.75 7.51 13.05
N GLY A 222 0.75 8.80 13.30
CA GLY A 222 1.58 9.43 14.29
C GLY A 222 1.08 9.31 15.72
N LEU A 223 2.01 9.50 16.66
CA LEU A 223 1.73 9.69 18.07
C LEU A 223 1.88 11.16 18.40
N ARG A 224 0.78 11.79 18.78
CA ARG A 224 0.68 13.13 19.31
C ARG A 224 0.29 13.01 20.78
N LEU A 225 1.30 13.03 21.67
CA LEU A 225 1.12 12.66 23.06
C LEU A 225 0.52 13.80 23.89
N SER A 226 -0.23 13.40 24.90
CA SER A 226 -0.76 14.28 25.96
C SER A 226 -0.19 13.86 27.32
N ALA A 227 -0.04 14.84 28.19
CA ALA A 227 0.40 14.68 29.57
C ALA A 227 -0.35 15.64 30.50
N GLN A 228 -0.47 15.29 31.76
CA GLN A 228 -0.94 16.21 32.80
C GLN A 228 0.17 16.44 33.82
N LEU A 229 0.46 17.72 34.12
CA LEU A 229 1.48 18.12 35.08
C LEU A 229 0.87 18.80 36.30
N ASP A 230 1.36 18.46 37.49
CA ASP A 230 1.07 19.19 38.74
C ASP A 230 2.01 20.38 38.85
N LEU A 231 1.47 21.59 38.63
CA LEU A 231 2.20 22.82 38.66
C LEU A 231 2.68 23.22 40.06
N ASN A 232 2.10 22.64 41.14
CA ASN A 232 2.59 22.88 42.50
C ASN A 232 3.98 22.28 42.76
N GLN A 233 4.41 21.32 41.89
CA GLN A 233 5.72 20.66 41.98
C GLN A 233 6.76 21.27 41.05
N LEU A 234 6.39 22.31 40.30
CA LEU A 234 7.19 22.90 39.24
C LEU A 234 7.39 24.40 39.45
N GLU A 235 8.52 24.92 39.00
CA GLU A 235 8.74 26.36 38.83
C GLU A 235 9.15 26.66 37.39
N ILE A 236 8.85 27.86 36.95
CA ILE A 236 9.31 28.41 35.66
C ILE A 236 10.74 28.89 35.86
N SER A 237 11.70 28.24 35.20
CA SER A 237 13.12 28.58 35.25
C SER A 237 13.55 29.49 34.10
N GLY A 238 12.72 29.68 33.08
CA GLY A 238 12.99 30.54 31.94
C GLY A 238 11.88 30.58 30.91
N GLY A 239 12.07 31.33 29.83
CA GLY A 239 11.12 31.47 28.74
C GLY A 239 10.01 32.50 28.98
N GLN A 240 9.15 32.69 27.98
CA GLN A 240 8.07 33.69 27.99
C GLN A 240 6.68 33.03 27.72
N GLY A 241 6.64 31.71 27.60
CA GLY A 241 5.43 30.95 27.30
C GLY A 241 4.95 31.07 25.86
N THR A 242 5.71 31.70 24.97
CA THR A 242 5.40 31.76 23.53
C THR A 242 6.00 30.56 22.81
N LYS A 243 5.52 30.27 21.59
CA LYS A 243 6.07 29.18 20.77
C LYS A 243 7.55 29.34 20.45
N GLN A 244 8.03 30.60 20.31
CA GLN A 244 9.42 30.96 20.05
C GLN A 244 10.28 30.99 21.31
N SER A 245 9.67 31.18 22.48
CA SER A 245 10.31 31.23 23.78
C SER A 245 9.44 30.51 24.83
N PRO A 246 9.32 29.15 24.72
CA PRO A 246 8.51 28.37 25.64
C PRO A 246 9.01 28.45 27.08
N TYR A 247 8.13 28.29 28.04
CA TYR A 247 8.56 28.16 29.42
C TYR A 247 9.44 26.95 29.62
N GLN A 248 10.53 27.14 30.35
CA GLN A 248 11.39 26.06 30.83
C GLN A 248 10.95 25.71 32.25
N LEU A 249 10.73 24.45 32.53
CA LEU A 249 10.21 23.95 33.79
C LEU A 249 11.33 23.27 34.59
N ARG A 250 11.30 23.44 35.90
CA ARG A 250 12.20 22.76 36.83
C ARG A 250 11.36 22.14 37.96
N PHE A 251 11.64 20.85 38.28
CA PHE A 251 11.03 20.16 39.39
C PHE A 251 11.57 20.75 40.74
N VAL A 252 10.68 21.10 41.64
CA VAL A 252 11.03 21.63 42.97
C VAL A 252 10.49 20.73 44.11
N GLY A 253 9.69 19.71 43.79
CA GLY A 253 9.02 18.87 44.76
C GLY A 253 7.81 19.55 45.40
N SER A 254 6.94 18.80 46.05
CA SER A 254 5.86 19.39 46.82
C SER A 254 6.42 20.12 48.03
N ALA A 255 6.13 21.40 48.21
CA ALA A 255 6.33 22.07 49.49
C ALA A 255 5.62 21.23 50.55
N ALA A 256 6.34 20.80 51.58
CA ALA A 256 5.78 19.95 52.63
C ALA A 256 4.51 20.62 53.20
N VAL A 257 3.35 20.10 52.93
CA VAL A 257 2.11 20.41 53.64
C VAL A 257 2.38 19.98 55.09
N PRO A 258 2.26 20.85 56.11
CA PRO A 258 2.47 20.45 57.48
C PRO A 258 1.48 19.30 57.81
N SER A 259 2.03 18.16 58.19
CA SER A 259 1.28 16.99 58.57
C SER A 259 0.26 17.33 59.67
N PRO A 260 -1.04 17.03 59.54
CA PRO A 260 -1.93 17.14 60.65
C PRO A 260 -1.50 16.20 61.76
N ALA A 261 -1.56 16.65 63.00
CA ALA A 261 -1.17 15.88 64.16
C ALA A 261 -1.91 14.53 64.23
N PRO A 262 -1.25 13.47 64.73
CA PRO A 262 -1.83 12.11 64.72
C PRO A 262 -3.03 12.04 65.61
N VAL A 263 -4.17 11.68 65.02
CA VAL A 263 -5.37 11.25 65.78
C VAL A 263 -5.09 9.82 66.23
N ALA A 264 -5.25 9.57 67.54
CA ALA A 264 -5.06 8.25 68.13
C ALA A 264 -6.07 7.24 67.55
N THR A 265 -5.56 6.20 66.96
CA THR A 265 -6.34 5.07 66.45
C THR A 265 -6.47 4.03 67.58
N GLU A 266 -7.71 3.70 67.99
CA GLU A 266 -8.01 2.51 68.76
C GLU A 266 -7.76 1.24 67.96
N ALA A 267 -7.16 0.27 68.62
CA ALA A 267 -6.82 -1.03 68.06
C ALA A 267 -8.08 -1.88 67.88
N VAL A 268 -8.29 -2.39 66.69
CA VAL A 268 -9.23 -3.48 66.42
C VAL A 268 -8.43 -4.71 65.95
N ALA A 269 -8.77 -5.80 66.62
CA ALA A 269 -8.08 -7.08 66.62
C ALA A 269 -8.13 -7.81 65.24
N GLU A 270 -7.05 -8.51 65.00
CA GLU A 270 -6.76 -9.45 63.94
C GLU A 270 -7.80 -10.60 63.87
N LEU A 271 -8.34 -10.87 62.69
CA LEU A 271 -8.93 -12.17 62.34
C LEU A 271 -8.30 -12.72 61.07
N VAL A 272 -7.56 -13.80 61.29
CA VAL A 272 -6.93 -14.64 60.24
C VAL A 272 -8.02 -15.53 59.61
N PRO A 273 -8.12 -15.66 58.29
CA PRO A 273 -8.79 -16.80 57.67
C PRO A 273 -7.78 -17.77 57.04
N ASN A 274 -8.07 -19.02 57.28
CA ASN A 274 -7.42 -20.26 56.89
C ASN A 274 -7.64 -20.55 55.37
N PRO A 275 -6.76 -21.33 54.73
CA PRO A 275 -6.78 -21.55 53.28
C PRO A 275 -7.66 -22.72 52.87
N THR A 276 -8.21 -22.70 51.68
CA THR A 276 -8.50 -23.82 50.79
C THR A 276 -9.65 -23.49 49.84
N GLU A 277 -9.38 -23.48 48.55
CA GLU A 277 -9.94 -24.42 47.59
C GLU A 277 -9.55 -24.00 46.14
N THR A 278 -8.96 -24.94 45.43
CA THR A 278 -8.60 -24.89 44.02
C THR A 278 -9.87 -25.05 43.17
N PRO A 279 -10.14 -24.20 42.16
CA PRO A 279 -11.20 -24.50 41.23
C PRO A 279 -10.73 -25.42 40.10
N THR A 280 -11.47 -26.47 39.89
CA THR A 280 -11.40 -27.46 38.82
C THR A 280 -11.64 -26.82 37.46
N VAL A 281 -10.73 -27.10 36.52
CA VAL A 281 -10.87 -26.68 35.13
C VAL A 281 -11.94 -27.51 34.43
N GLN A 282 -12.92 -26.85 33.83
CA GLN A 282 -13.94 -27.45 32.96
C GLN A 282 -13.46 -27.36 31.52
N PRO A 283 -13.57 -28.39 30.67
CA PRO A 283 -13.04 -28.38 29.33
C PRO A 283 -13.84 -27.47 28.38
N ALA A 284 -13.08 -26.75 27.54
CA ALA A 284 -13.57 -25.82 26.53
C ALA A 284 -14.37 -26.53 25.44
N ALA A 285 -15.44 -25.87 25.02
CA ALA A 285 -16.26 -26.29 23.90
C ALA A 285 -15.46 -26.22 22.57
N THR A 286 -15.61 -27.25 21.78
CA THR A 286 -15.07 -27.39 20.43
C THR A 286 -15.64 -26.31 19.50
N VAL A 287 -14.78 -25.47 18.94
CA VAL A 287 -15.10 -24.50 17.89
C VAL A 287 -15.01 -25.22 16.55
N GLU A 288 -16.09 -25.20 15.77
CA GLU A 288 -16.09 -25.69 14.38
C GLU A 288 -15.14 -24.88 13.50
N PRO A 289 -14.43 -25.50 12.54
CA PRO A 289 -13.49 -24.79 11.69
C PRO A 289 -14.21 -23.90 10.66
N ILE A 290 -13.83 -22.63 10.60
CA ILE A 290 -14.23 -21.70 9.54
C ILE A 290 -13.57 -22.15 8.24
N ILE A 291 -14.38 -22.36 7.22
CA ILE A 291 -13.96 -22.78 5.87
C ILE A 291 -13.15 -21.65 5.23
N PRO A 292 -11.90 -21.89 4.79
CA PRO A 292 -11.12 -20.87 4.09
C PRO A 292 -11.70 -20.59 2.69
N THR A 293 -11.60 -19.35 2.26
CA THR A 293 -11.94 -18.90 0.89
C THR A 293 -11.24 -19.78 -0.15
N PRO A 294 -11.92 -20.23 -1.21
CA PRO A 294 -11.34 -21.17 -2.16
C PRO A 294 -10.18 -20.52 -2.92
N VAL A 295 -9.02 -21.11 -2.79
CA VAL A 295 -7.89 -20.89 -3.69
C VAL A 295 -8.03 -21.88 -4.83
N TYR A 296 -8.07 -21.40 -6.06
CA TYR A 296 -8.11 -22.26 -7.23
C TYR A 296 -6.73 -22.89 -7.45
N VAL A 297 -6.61 -24.18 -7.12
CA VAL A 297 -5.44 -25.00 -7.48
C VAL A 297 -5.70 -25.59 -8.86
N PHE A 298 -4.98 -25.13 -9.86
CA PHE A 298 -5.07 -25.67 -11.21
C PHE A 298 -3.98 -26.72 -11.41
N THR A 299 -4.38 -27.98 -11.53
CA THR A 299 -3.48 -29.07 -11.92
C THR A 299 -3.49 -29.19 -13.45
N GLN A 300 -2.30 -29.17 -14.03
CA GLN A 300 -1.90 -29.41 -15.42
C GLN A 300 -2.84 -28.94 -16.56
N VAL A 301 -2.24 -28.25 -17.53
CA VAL A 301 -2.84 -27.92 -18.85
C VAL A 301 -3.16 -29.22 -19.59
N PRO A 302 -4.43 -29.52 -19.95
CA PRO A 302 -4.71 -30.63 -20.86
C PRO A 302 -4.19 -30.29 -22.26
N GLN A 303 -3.31 -31.12 -22.79
CA GLN A 303 -3.06 -31.13 -24.24
C GLN A 303 -4.36 -31.32 -24.99
N SER A 304 -4.58 -30.51 -26.02
CA SER A 304 -5.70 -30.54 -26.93
C SER A 304 -5.90 -31.97 -27.48
N THR A 305 -6.91 -32.68 -27.00
CA THR A 305 -7.45 -33.87 -27.67
C THR A 305 -8.74 -33.51 -28.37
N ALA A 306 -8.85 -33.97 -29.60
CA ALA A 306 -9.89 -33.74 -30.58
C ALA A 306 -11.34 -33.73 -30.03
N VAL A 307 -12.12 -32.78 -30.55
CA VAL A 307 -13.55 -32.54 -30.30
C VAL A 307 -14.34 -33.83 -30.58
N PRO A 308 -15.14 -34.35 -29.66
CA PRO A 308 -16.19 -35.34 -29.99
C PRO A 308 -17.44 -34.64 -30.55
N ALA A 309 -18.01 -35.22 -31.59
CA ALA A 309 -19.22 -34.78 -32.29
C ALA A 309 -20.42 -34.57 -31.35
N ALA A 310 -21.12 -33.46 -31.53
CA ALA A 310 -22.36 -33.10 -30.85
C ALA A 310 -23.47 -34.13 -31.08
N THR A 311 -24.05 -34.59 -29.97
CA THR A 311 -25.34 -35.33 -29.98
C THR A 311 -26.49 -34.33 -29.98
N ALA A 312 -27.42 -34.53 -30.90
CA ALA A 312 -28.57 -33.67 -31.17
C ALA A 312 -29.58 -33.60 -30.01
N ALA A 313 -30.10 -32.41 -29.72
CA ALA A 313 -31.35 -32.18 -28.98
C ALA A 313 -32.48 -31.76 -29.93
N PRO A 314 -33.77 -32.00 -29.59
CA PRO A 314 -34.87 -32.04 -30.56
C PRO A 314 -35.41 -30.64 -30.91
N ALA A 315 -35.91 -30.56 -32.14
CA ALA A 315 -36.49 -29.41 -32.79
C ALA A 315 -37.83 -28.95 -32.18
N ASN A 316 -38.04 -27.61 -32.17
CA ASN A 316 -39.24 -27.00 -32.77
C ASN A 316 -39.09 -25.48 -32.83
N ALA A 317 -39.12 -24.91 -34.01
CA ALA A 317 -40.00 -23.87 -34.54
C ALA A 317 -39.37 -23.21 -35.77
N GLN A 318 -40.15 -23.21 -36.82
CA GLN A 318 -39.94 -22.74 -38.19
C GLN A 318 -39.56 -21.25 -38.27
N THR A 319 -38.62 -20.92 -39.18
CA THR A 319 -38.87 -19.95 -40.26
C THR A 319 -37.76 -19.97 -41.32
N SER A 320 -38.18 -20.23 -42.52
CA SER A 320 -37.74 -19.90 -43.90
C SER A 320 -36.27 -19.76 -44.24
N ALA A 321 -35.77 -20.75 -44.96
CA ALA A 321 -34.52 -20.79 -45.72
C ALA A 321 -34.67 -20.04 -47.05
N LEU A 322 -33.61 -19.34 -47.47
CA LEU A 322 -33.34 -19.06 -48.89
C LEU A 322 -31.97 -19.70 -49.22
N LEU A 323 -32.05 -20.74 -50.01
CA LEU A 323 -30.91 -21.40 -50.64
C LEU A 323 -30.36 -20.56 -51.79
N TYR A 324 -29.06 -20.39 -51.89
CA TYR A 324 -28.36 -20.21 -53.17
C TYR A 324 -27.24 -21.23 -53.29
N THR A 325 -27.46 -22.16 -54.21
CA THR A 325 -26.47 -23.07 -54.76
C THR A 325 -25.71 -22.37 -55.90
N LEU A 326 -24.38 -22.45 -55.88
CA LEU A 326 -23.55 -22.25 -57.08
C LEU A 326 -22.60 -23.44 -57.24
N ALA A 327 -22.63 -24.00 -58.43
CA ALA A 327 -21.87 -25.13 -58.89
C ALA A 327 -20.39 -24.77 -59.20
N PRO A 328 -19.52 -25.76 -59.31
CA PRO A 328 -18.08 -25.55 -59.47
C PRO A 328 -17.70 -25.31 -60.93
N ASP A 329 -16.82 -24.36 -61.15
CA ASP A 329 -16.16 -24.18 -62.45
C ASP A 329 -14.68 -24.62 -62.38
N THR A 330 -14.40 -25.65 -63.16
CA THR A 330 -13.07 -26.23 -63.36
C THR A 330 -12.33 -25.51 -64.48
N THR A 331 -11.23 -24.86 -64.19
CA THR A 331 -10.19 -24.67 -65.22
C THR A 331 -8.78 -24.87 -64.62
N ALA A 332 -8.17 -25.93 -65.12
CA ALA A 332 -6.76 -26.26 -64.87
C ALA A 332 -5.82 -25.23 -65.56
N SER A 333 -4.84 -24.75 -64.85
CA SER A 333 -3.70 -24.09 -65.47
C SER A 333 -2.38 -24.49 -64.80
N ALA A 334 -1.45 -24.73 -65.67
CA ALA A 334 -0.13 -25.36 -65.62
C ALA A 334 0.74 -25.12 -64.36
N VAL A 335 1.37 -26.23 -63.98
CA VAL A 335 2.43 -26.37 -62.98
C VAL A 335 3.75 -25.77 -63.53
N SER A 336 4.40 -24.91 -62.73
CA SER A 336 5.80 -24.54 -62.86
C SER A 336 6.59 -25.05 -61.66
N PRO A 337 7.91 -25.34 -61.80
CA PRO A 337 8.56 -26.33 -60.96
C PRO A 337 8.84 -25.87 -59.54
N THR A 338 8.66 -26.82 -58.65
CA THR A 338 8.93 -26.86 -57.21
C THR A 338 10.33 -26.34 -56.88
N ALA A 339 10.38 -25.31 -56.04
CA ALA A 339 11.54 -25.02 -55.22
C ALA A 339 11.58 -26.04 -54.06
N GLU A 340 12.76 -26.60 -53.79
CA GLU A 340 12.98 -27.46 -52.62
C GLU A 340 12.58 -26.74 -51.33
N PRO A 341 11.92 -27.42 -50.39
CA PRO A 341 11.61 -26.85 -49.12
C PRO A 341 12.91 -26.55 -48.35
N SER A 342 13.06 -25.30 -47.93
CA SER A 342 14.08 -24.92 -46.94
C SER A 342 13.91 -25.80 -45.70
N PRO A 343 14.97 -26.31 -45.08
CA PRO A 343 14.83 -27.15 -43.89
C PRO A 343 14.06 -26.42 -42.81
N GLU A 344 12.99 -27.00 -42.38
CA GLU A 344 12.24 -26.60 -41.18
C GLU A 344 13.25 -26.49 -40.03
N PRO A 345 13.25 -25.37 -39.26
CA PRO A 345 14.11 -25.28 -38.10
C PRO A 345 13.82 -26.46 -37.18
N ALA A 346 14.82 -27.28 -36.89
CA ALA A 346 14.71 -28.38 -35.97
C ALA A 346 14.06 -27.88 -34.68
N ALA A 347 12.92 -28.46 -34.29
CA ALA A 347 12.26 -28.19 -33.02
C ALA A 347 13.30 -28.35 -31.92
N GLN A 348 13.72 -27.25 -31.31
CA GLN A 348 14.59 -27.28 -30.14
C GLN A 348 13.80 -28.04 -29.06
N THR A 349 14.29 -29.20 -28.66
CA THR A 349 13.76 -29.91 -27.50
C THR A 349 13.89 -28.98 -26.30
N LYS A 350 12.75 -28.49 -25.77
CA LYS A 350 12.73 -27.66 -24.54
C LYS A 350 13.50 -28.41 -23.44
N ASP A 351 14.42 -27.74 -22.79
CA ASP A 351 15.11 -28.28 -21.63
C ASP A 351 14.09 -28.51 -20.51
N GLN A 352 13.86 -29.76 -20.13
CA GLN A 352 12.87 -30.15 -19.11
C GLN A 352 13.25 -29.64 -17.72
N ASN A 353 14.49 -29.14 -17.54
CA ASN A 353 14.97 -28.59 -16.28
C ASN A 353 14.71 -27.09 -16.12
N THR A 354 14.20 -26.43 -17.16
CA THR A 354 13.92 -24.99 -17.12
C THR A 354 12.46 -24.67 -17.38
N VAL A 355 12.00 -23.54 -16.84
CA VAL A 355 10.65 -22.97 -17.04
C VAL A 355 10.80 -21.52 -17.41
N THR A 356 10.18 -21.09 -18.51
CA THR A 356 10.20 -19.71 -18.99
C THR A 356 8.82 -19.08 -18.87
N VAL A 357 8.73 -18.00 -18.11
CA VAL A 357 7.53 -17.16 -17.98
C VAL A 357 7.74 -15.83 -18.66
N SER A 358 6.85 -15.50 -19.60
CA SER A 358 6.85 -14.20 -20.28
C SER A 358 5.92 -13.21 -19.58
N PHE A 359 6.43 -12.02 -19.31
CA PHE A 359 5.66 -10.88 -18.82
C PHE A 359 5.57 -9.83 -19.91
N ILE A 360 4.35 -9.37 -20.21
CA ILE A 360 4.11 -8.32 -21.20
C ILE A 360 3.38 -7.15 -20.53
N GLY A 361 3.38 -5.99 -21.20
CA GLY A 361 2.85 -4.75 -20.63
C GLY A 361 1.34 -4.61 -20.67
N ASP A 362 0.88 -3.36 -20.58
CA ASP A 362 -0.53 -3.00 -20.52
C ASP A 362 -1.24 -3.37 -21.83
N CYS A 363 -2.30 -4.17 -21.69
CA CYS A 363 -3.14 -4.64 -22.78
C CYS A 363 -4.56 -4.08 -22.63
N SER A 364 -4.86 -2.98 -23.36
CA SER A 364 -6.21 -2.45 -23.50
C SER A 364 -6.84 -2.97 -24.79
N ILE A 365 -7.42 -4.18 -24.70
CA ILE A 365 -8.08 -4.89 -25.83
C ILE A 365 -9.49 -4.32 -25.99
N GLY A 366 -9.58 -3.06 -26.38
CA GLY A 366 -10.81 -2.29 -26.48
C GLY A 366 -10.54 -0.81 -26.67
N ASP A 367 -11.55 -0.01 -26.42
CA ASP A 367 -11.48 1.45 -26.55
C ASP A 367 -12.18 2.13 -25.36
N SER A 368 -11.95 3.42 -25.19
CA SER A 368 -12.89 4.24 -24.43
C SER A 368 -14.27 4.19 -25.09
N GLU A 369 -15.33 3.99 -24.31
CA GLU A 369 -16.68 3.72 -24.78
C GLU A 369 -17.15 4.70 -25.88
N GLN A 370 -16.76 5.97 -25.77
CA GLN A 370 -17.08 7.02 -26.73
C GLN A 370 -16.43 6.87 -28.11
N TYR A 371 -15.39 6.03 -28.23
CA TYR A 371 -14.59 5.85 -29.46
C TYR A 371 -14.75 4.47 -30.12
N THR A 372 -15.57 3.59 -29.58
CA THR A 372 -15.71 2.19 -30.06
C THR A 372 -16.13 2.10 -31.54
N THR A 373 -16.83 3.11 -32.07
CA THR A 373 -17.28 3.16 -33.47
C THR A 373 -16.32 3.94 -34.40
N ALA A 374 -15.25 4.52 -33.88
CA ALA A 374 -14.29 5.26 -34.68
C ALA A 374 -13.57 4.33 -35.70
N LYS A 375 -13.23 4.84 -36.89
CA LYS A 375 -12.48 4.06 -37.91
C LYS A 375 -11.10 3.64 -37.40
N SER A 376 -10.57 4.37 -36.46
CA SER A 376 -9.25 4.14 -35.82
C SER A 376 -9.37 3.37 -34.50
N SER A 377 -10.54 2.84 -34.14
CA SER A 377 -10.77 2.11 -32.90
C SER A 377 -10.22 0.68 -32.96
N TYR A 378 -9.95 0.14 -31.78
CA TYR A 378 -9.57 -1.25 -31.60
C TYR A 378 -10.71 -2.19 -32.06
N HIS A 379 -11.96 -1.83 -31.77
CA HIS A 379 -13.15 -2.53 -32.27
C HIS A 379 -13.16 -2.62 -33.78
N THR A 380 -12.87 -1.53 -34.49
CA THR A 380 -12.80 -1.51 -35.96
C THR A 380 -11.62 -2.34 -36.47
N CYS A 381 -10.48 -2.27 -35.78
CA CYS A 381 -9.31 -3.08 -36.10
C CYS A 381 -9.66 -4.60 -36.05
N LEU A 382 -10.23 -5.08 -34.96
CA LEU A 382 -10.60 -6.50 -34.81
C LEU A 382 -11.70 -6.93 -35.80
N LYS A 383 -12.66 -6.07 -36.08
CA LYS A 383 -13.69 -6.34 -37.10
C LYS A 383 -13.09 -6.57 -38.49
N ASN A 384 -12.02 -5.84 -38.83
CA ASN A 384 -11.39 -5.91 -40.15
C ASN A 384 -10.37 -7.02 -40.28
N ASN A 385 -9.64 -7.36 -39.20
CA ASN A 385 -8.47 -8.22 -39.23
C ASN A 385 -8.62 -9.53 -38.44
N GLY A 386 -9.67 -9.62 -37.57
CA GLY A 386 -9.88 -10.77 -36.70
C GLY A 386 -9.09 -10.72 -35.38
N HIS A 387 -9.38 -11.66 -34.49
CA HIS A 387 -8.84 -11.68 -33.11
C HIS A 387 -7.36 -12.08 -33.05
N ALA A 388 -6.83 -12.81 -34.01
CA ALA A 388 -5.41 -13.16 -34.08
C ALA A 388 -4.49 -11.97 -34.42
N TRP A 389 -5.06 -10.88 -34.94
CA TRP A 389 -4.29 -9.74 -35.44
C TRP A 389 -3.38 -9.09 -34.37
N PRO A 390 -3.87 -8.75 -33.18
CA PRO A 390 -3.07 -7.93 -32.24
C PRO A 390 -1.73 -8.54 -31.85
N PHE A 391 -1.64 -9.87 -31.73
CA PHE A 391 -0.39 -10.54 -31.35
C PHE A 391 0.35 -11.21 -32.51
N SER A 392 -0.15 -11.09 -33.76
CA SER A 392 0.34 -11.83 -34.92
C SER A 392 1.83 -11.66 -35.23
N LEU A 393 2.48 -10.53 -34.83
CA LEU A 393 3.90 -10.28 -35.08
C LEU A 393 4.82 -10.80 -33.97
N VAL A 394 4.25 -11.26 -32.85
CA VAL A 394 5.02 -11.69 -31.65
C VAL A 394 4.54 -13.03 -31.11
N LYS A 395 3.53 -13.63 -31.72
CA LYS A 395 2.89 -14.87 -31.25
C LYS A 395 3.89 -16.00 -31.02
N ASP A 396 4.90 -16.14 -31.89
CA ASP A 396 5.88 -17.22 -31.79
C ASP A 396 6.71 -17.14 -30.50
N TYR A 397 6.95 -15.93 -29.97
CA TYR A 397 7.63 -15.78 -28.68
C TYR A 397 6.75 -16.25 -27.51
N LEU A 398 5.44 -15.96 -27.56
CA LEU A 398 4.47 -16.23 -26.50
C LEU A 398 3.99 -17.69 -26.55
N ALA A 399 3.92 -18.29 -27.74
CA ALA A 399 3.55 -19.69 -27.93
C ALA A 399 4.68 -20.69 -27.60
N ASN A 400 5.93 -20.23 -27.53
CA ASN A 400 7.10 -21.06 -27.26
C ASN A 400 7.62 -20.95 -25.82
N ASP A 401 7.04 -20.10 -24.98
CA ASP A 401 7.29 -20.08 -23.53
C ASP A 401 6.46 -21.16 -22.79
N ASP A 402 6.42 -21.11 -21.48
CA ASP A 402 5.65 -22.04 -20.66
C ASP A 402 4.44 -21.37 -19.99
N LEU A 403 4.44 -20.03 -19.92
CA LEU A 403 3.33 -19.21 -19.44
C LEU A 403 3.55 -17.76 -19.86
N THR A 404 2.56 -17.16 -20.51
CA THR A 404 2.51 -15.71 -20.74
C THR A 404 1.52 -15.01 -19.80
N VAL A 405 1.97 -13.95 -19.12
CA VAL A 405 1.17 -13.13 -18.22
C VAL A 405 1.07 -11.69 -18.72
N ALA A 406 -0.15 -11.14 -18.83
CA ALA A 406 -0.43 -9.77 -19.27
C ALA A 406 -1.16 -8.94 -18.20
N ASN A 407 -1.03 -7.61 -18.25
CA ASN A 407 -1.93 -6.72 -17.50
C ASN A 407 -3.13 -6.36 -18.40
N LEU A 408 -4.32 -6.86 -18.07
CA LEU A 408 -5.55 -6.59 -18.81
C LEU A 408 -6.18 -5.29 -18.33
N GLU A 409 -5.90 -4.20 -19.03
CA GLU A 409 -6.35 -2.86 -18.67
C GLU A 409 -7.60 -2.44 -19.46
N VAL A 410 -8.64 -3.26 -19.38
CA VAL A 410 -9.94 -3.06 -20.03
C VAL A 410 -11.00 -3.95 -19.36
N VAL A 411 -12.26 -3.57 -19.43
CA VAL A 411 -13.39 -4.37 -18.93
C VAL A 411 -14.11 -5.04 -20.11
N PHE A 412 -14.18 -6.36 -20.12
CA PHE A 412 -15.00 -7.13 -21.10
C PHE A 412 -16.46 -7.17 -20.64
N THR A 413 -17.30 -6.29 -21.16
CA THR A 413 -18.70 -6.20 -20.75
C THR A 413 -19.57 -5.57 -21.83
N THR A 414 -20.85 -5.92 -21.84
CA THR A 414 -21.88 -5.25 -22.64
C THR A 414 -22.58 -4.11 -21.88
N ARG A 415 -22.27 -3.93 -20.58
CA ARG A 415 -22.91 -2.88 -19.76
C ARG A 415 -22.60 -1.49 -20.27
N THR A 416 -23.53 -0.59 -20.02
CA THR A 416 -23.42 0.84 -20.39
C THR A 416 -23.33 1.77 -19.20
N ARG A 417 -23.65 1.28 -17.97
CA ARG A 417 -23.49 2.04 -16.76
C ARG A 417 -22.01 2.01 -16.33
N HIS A 418 -21.39 3.17 -16.31
CA HIS A 418 -19.97 3.34 -16.02
C HIS A 418 -19.73 4.37 -14.90
N THR A 419 -18.49 4.47 -14.45
CA THR A 419 -18.02 5.51 -13.51
C THR A 419 -17.96 6.88 -14.20
N ASP A 420 -18.03 7.95 -13.41
CA ASP A 420 -17.82 9.31 -13.90
C ASP A 420 -16.34 9.61 -14.09
N LYS A 421 -15.77 9.08 -15.19
CA LYS A 421 -14.38 9.27 -15.62
C LYS A 421 -14.34 9.77 -17.05
N LYS A 422 -13.25 10.45 -17.39
CA LYS A 422 -12.98 10.90 -18.76
C LYS A 422 -12.85 9.75 -19.75
N PHE A 423 -12.22 8.64 -19.32
CA PHE A 423 -12.02 7.44 -20.13
C PHE A 423 -12.53 6.24 -19.36
N ASN A 424 -13.52 5.55 -19.89
CA ASN A 424 -14.00 4.27 -19.42
C ASN A 424 -13.68 3.22 -20.49
N LEU A 425 -12.73 2.31 -20.21
CA LEU A 425 -12.21 1.36 -21.19
C LEU A 425 -13.06 0.10 -21.25
N LYS A 426 -13.48 -0.24 -22.46
CA LYS A 426 -14.43 -1.34 -22.73
C LYS A 426 -14.04 -2.14 -23.96
N GLY A 427 -14.07 -3.46 -23.81
CA GLY A 427 -13.98 -4.43 -24.89
C GLY A 427 -15.26 -5.25 -24.98
N ASP A 428 -15.65 -5.64 -26.20
CA ASP A 428 -16.70 -6.66 -26.37
C ASP A 428 -16.27 -7.97 -25.69
N PRO A 429 -17.17 -8.72 -25.00
CA PRO A 429 -16.85 -10.03 -24.43
C PRO A 429 -16.16 -10.99 -25.41
N ALA A 430 -16.49 -10.94 -26.70
CA ALA A 430 -15.83 -11.75 -27.73
C ALA A 430 -14.33 -11.42 -27.90
N PHE A 431 -13.86 -10.26 -27.43
CA PHE A 431 -12.45 -9.86 -27.56
C PHE A 431 -11.51 -10.66 -26.65
N VAL A 432 -12.04 -11.44 -25.72
CA VAL A 432 -11.25 -12.42 -24.96
C VAL A 432 -10.51 -13.38 -25.90
N GLN A 433 -11.04 -13.65 -27.11
CA GLN A 433 -10.39 -14.48 -28.10
C GLN A 433 -9.05 -13.91 -28.58
N VAL A 434 -8.79 -12.61 -28.43
CA VAL A 434 -7.49 -11.99 -28.69
C VAL A 434 -6.40 -12.58 -27.77
N LEU A 435 -6.74 -12.85 -26.52
CA LEU A 435 -5.82 -13.51 -25.57
C LEU A 435 -5.53 -14.95 -26.00
N ASN A 436 -6.56 -15.73 -26.30
CA ASN A 436 -6.40 -17.13 -26.77
C ASN A 436 -5.57 -17.22 -28.05
N GLU A 437 -5.90 -16.38 -29.03
CA GLU A 437 -5.17 -16.33 -30.30
C GLU A 437 -3.74 -15.82 -30.15
N GLY A 438 -3.48 -15.04 -29.08
CA GLY A 438 -2.18 -14.48 -28.75
C GLY A 438 -1.29 -15.42 -27.93
N SER A 439 -1.76 -16.58 -27.50
CA SER A 439 -1.10 -17.44 -26.49
C SER A 439 -0.84 -16.70 -25.18
N ILE A 440 -1.91 -16.10 -24.62
CA ILE A 440 -1.90 -15.48 -23.31
C ILE A 440 -2.73 -16.36 -22.38
N GLU A 441 -2.12 -17.00 -21.40
CA GLU A 441 -2.78 -17.94 -20.50
C GLU A 441 -3.28 -17.31 -19.23
N MET A 442 -2.71 -16.14 -18.85
CA MET A 442 -3.02 -15.50 -17.58
C MET A 442 -3.00 -13.97 -17.67
N VAL A 443 -3.89 -13.32 -16.90
CA VAL A 443 -3.95 -11.87 -16.82
C VAL A 443 -4.05 -11.36 -15.37
N ASN A 444 -3.35 -10.25 -15.08
CA ASN A 444 -3.71 -9.38 -13.97
C ASN A 444 -4.92 -8.55 -14.38
N THR A 445 -5.96 -8.55 -13.54
CA THR A 445 -7.22 -7.83 -13.80
C THR A 445 -7.36 -6.55 -13.00
N VAL A 446 -6.40 -6.25 -12.10
CA VAL A 446 -6.53 -5.12 -11.17
C VAL A 446 -5.64 -3.95 -11.59
N ASN A 447 -6.31 -2.87 -11.99
CA ASN A 447 -5.74 -1.61 -12.45
C ASN A 447 -6.75 -0.46 -12.23
N ASN A 448 -6.43 0.75 -12.67
CA ASN A 448 -7.32 1.91 -12.55
C ASN A 448 -8.58 1.82 -13.43
N HIS A 449 -8.64 0.90 -14.39
CA HIS A 449 -9.77 0.69 -15.31
C HIS A 449 -10.64 -0.51 -14.97
N CYS A 450 -10.24 -1.36 -14.03
CA CYS A 450 -10.98 -2.60 -13.71
C CYS A 450 -12.43 -2.34 -13.25
N MET A 451 -12.70 -1.18 -12.63
CA MET A 451 -14.02 -0.78 -12.13
C MET A 451 -14.72 0.25 -13.01
N ASP A 452 -14.29 0.49 -14.23
CA ASP A 452 -14.88 1.49 -15.12
C ASP A 452 -16.38 1.26 -15.35
N PHE A 453 -16.82 0.02 -15.39
CA PHE A 453 -18.23 -0.38 -15.51
C PHE A 453 -18.79 -0.96 -14.21
N MET A 454 -18.34 -0.42 -13.06
CA MET A 454 -18.74 -0.80 -11.71
C MET A 454 -18.44 -2.29 -11.42
N ASP A 455 -18.85 -2.76 -10.26
CA ASP A 455 -18.70 -4.14 -9.82
C ASP A 455 -19.28 -5.16 -10.84
N GLY A 456 -20.45 -4.83 -11.40
CA GLY A 456 -21.08 -5.70 -12.40
C GLY A 456 -20.25 -5.86 -13.68
N GLY A 457 -19.59 -4.81 -14.16
CA GLY A 457 -18.70 -4.92 -15.32
C GLY A 457 -17.46 -5.72 -15.04
N TYR A 458 -16.87 -5.55 -13.86
CA TYR A 458 -15.73 -6.35 -13.42
C TYR A 458 -16.10 -7.83 -13.33
N THR A 459 -17.23 -8.17 -12.68
CA THR A 459 -17.73 -9.54 -12.58
C THR A 459 -18.02 -10.16 -13.97
N ASP A 460 -18.59 -9.39 -14.91
CA ASP A 460 -18.76 -9.85 -16.30
C ASP A 460 -17.42 -10.21 -16.93
N SER A 461 -16.39 -9.36 -16.71
CA SER A 461 -15.04 -9.56 -17.25
C SER A 461 -14.39 -10.84 -16.72
N LEU A 462 -14.50 -11.11 -15.40
CA LEU A 462 -14.01 -12.36 -14.80
C LEU A 462 -14.73 -13.58 -15.40
N ALA A 463 -16.07 -13.54 -15.52
CA ALA A 463 -16.84 -14.63 -16.11
C ALA A 463 -16.48 -14.87 -17.60
N VAL A 464 -16.14 -13.85 -18.35
CA VAL A 464 -15.66 -13.94 -19.74
C VAL A 464 -14.31 -14.62 -19.80
N LEU A 465 -13.37 -14.25 -18.91
CA LEU A 465 -12.05 -14.88 -18.80
C LEU A 465 -12.16 -16.36 -18.42
N ASP A 466 -12.97 -16.69 -17.40
CA ASP A 466 -13.25 -18.07 -16.97
C ASP A 466 -13.83 -18.91 -18.12
N GLY A 467 -14.82 -18.36 -18.84
CA GLY A 467 -15.45 -19.02 -19.98
C GLY A 467 -14.49 -19.27 -21.15
N ALA A 468 -13.42 -18.48 -21.26
CA ALA A 468 -12.37 -18.63 -22.27
C ALA A 468 -11.19 -19.48 -21.81
N GLY A 469 -11.17 -19.91 -20.53
CA GLY A 469 -10.06 -20.65 -19.94
C GLY A 469 -8.82 -19.81 -19.65
N ILE A 470 -8.94 -18.49 -19.63
CA ILE A 470 -7.88 -17.55 -19.28
C ILE A 470 -7.84 -17.41 -17.77
N ARG A 471 -6.72 -17.75 -17.14
CA ARG A 471 -6.51 -17.56 -15.71
C ARG A 471 -6.40 -16.08 -15.39
N HIS A 472 -6.86 -15.70 -14.21
CA HIS A 472 -6.76 -14.31 -13.77
C HIS A 472 -6.39 -14.20 -12.30
N PHE A 473 -5.88 -13.05 -11.90
CA PHE A 473 -5.60 -12.72 -10.51
C PHE A 473 -5.70 -11.20 -10.32
N GLY A 474 -5.91 -10.80 -9.07
CA GLY A 474 -5.91 -9.41 -8.67
C GLY A 474 -6.73 -9.16 -7.42
N THR A 475 -6.30 -8.22 -6.61
CA THR A 475 -6.98 -7.82 -5.38
C THR A 475 -7.54 -6.43 -5.53
N ILE A 476 -8.86 -6.29 -5.50
CA ILE A 476 -9.53 -4.99 -5.36
C ILE A 476 -9.64 -4.68 -3.88
N ASN A 477 -9.27 -3.44 -3.51
CA ASN A 477 -9.19 -2.96 -2.14
C ASN A 477 -10.31 -3.53 -1.26
N PRO A 478 -9.99 -4.26 -0.17
CA PRO A 478 -10.94 -4.98 0.68
C PRO A 478 -11.93 -4.08 1.44
N GLY A 479 -11.87 -2.75 1.24
CA GLY A 479 -12.85 -1.79 1.78
C GLY A 479 -14.14 -1.65 0.98
N LEU A 480 -14.28 -2.30 -0.19
CA LEU A 480 -15.50 -2.30 -0.98
C LEU A 480 -16.51 -3.33 -0.47
N ALA A 481 -17.80 -3.12 -0.76
CA ALA A 481 -18.88 -4.00 -0.33
C ALA A 481 -18.75 -5.44 -0.86
N ASN A 482 -18.08 -5.64 -2.00
CA ASN A 482 -17.74 -6.92 -2.59
C ASN A 482 -16.23 -6.94 -2.88
N PRO A 483 -15.38 -7.36 -1.93
CA PRO A 483 -13.95 -7.49 -2.16
C PRO A 483 -13.70 -8.64 -3.12
N HIS A 484 -12.96 -8.37 -4.19
CA HIS A 484 -12.36 -9.40 -5.03
C HIS A 484 -10.90 -9.59 -4.56
N ASP A 485 -10.55 -10.79 -4.19
CA ASP A 485 -9.23 -11.14 -3.67
C ASP A 485 -8.75 -12.43 -4.33
N ASP A 486 -8.54 -12.35 -5.65
CA ASP A 486 -8.16 -13.49 -6.47
C ASP A 486 -6.64 -13.64 -6.47
N LEU A 487 -6.15 -14.64 -5.75
CA LEU A 487 -4.77 -15.11 -5.83
C LEU A 487 -4.69 -16.27 -6.81
N ALA A 488 -3.65 -16.31 -7.63
CA ALA A 488 -3.43 -17.48 -8.48
C ALA A 488 -2.24 -18.31 -7.97
N LEU A 489 -2.43 -19.62 -7.90
CA LEU A 489 -1.39 -20.61 -7.66
C LEU A 489 -1.39 -21.56 -8.84
N VAL A 490 -0.26 -21.64 -9.57
CA VAL A 490 -0.20 -22.32 -10.86
C VAL A 490 1.05 -23.19 -10.95
N ASP A 491 0.87 -24.47 -11.23
CA ASP A 491 1.98 -25.34 -11.64
C ASP A 491 2.34 -25.05 -13.11
N VAL A 492 3.55 -24.54 -13.31
CA VAL A 492 4.12 -24.33 -14.65
C VAL A 492 5.26 -25.33 -14.81
N ASN A 493 4.97 -26.43 -15.47
CA ASN A 493 5.94 -27.49 -15.75
C ASN A 493 6.75 -27.96 -14.52
N GLY A 494 6.11 -28.04 -13.34
CA GLY A 494 6.69 -28.54 -12.10
C GLY A 494 7.39 -27.48 -11.25
N ILE A 495 7.17 -26.19 -11.51
CA ILE A 495 7.44 -25.08 -10.58
C ILE A 495 6.11 -24.43 -10.19
N MET A 496 5.86 -24.30 -8.90
CA MET A 496 4.64 -23.70 -8.39
C MET A 496 4.78 -22.18 -8.28
N PHE A 497 4.09 -21.45 -9.16
CA PHE A 497 4.05 -19.99 -9.19
C PHE A 497 2.84 -19.45 -8.43
N GLY A 498 3.05 -18.45 -7.56
CA GLY A 498 2.00 -17.67 -6.93
C GLY A 498 1.95 -16.24 -7.47
N PHE A 499 0.74 -15.72 -7.72
CA PHE A 499 0.54 -14.37 -8.26
C PHE A 499 -0.36 -13.53 -7.35
N VAL A 500 0.08 -12.29 -7.10
CA VAL A 500 -0.66 -11.25 -6.37
C VAL A 500 -0.76 -10.02 -7.27
N GLY A 501 -1.96 -9.47 -7.48
CA GLY A 501 -2.17 -8.22 -8.21
C GLY A 501 -2.66 -7.11 -7.29
N TRP A 502 -2.12 -5.90 -7.43
CA TRP A 502 -2.53 -4.73 -6.65
C TRP A 502 -2.48 -3.45 -7.48
N SER A 503 -3.50 -2.59 -7.31
CA SER A 503 -3.58 -1.30 -8.00
C SER A 503 -3.40 -0.14 -7.02
N TYR A 504 -2.58 0.85 -7.41
CA TYR A 504 -2.25 2.04 -6.62
C TYR A 504 -1.89 1.72 -5.17
N PRO A 505 -0.87 0.87 -4.94
CA PRO A 505 -0.50 0.49 -3.60
C PRO A 505 -0.08 1.72 -2.80
N GLN A 506 -0.65 1.84 -1.61
CA GLN A 506 -0.20 2.77 -0.59
C GLN A 506 0.74 2.04 0.37
N GLU A 507 1.52 2.77 1.13
CA GLU A 507 2.47 2.15 2.06
C GLU A 507 1.79 1.15 3.02
N TYR A 508 0.55 1.41 3.43
CA TYR A 508 -0.23 0.50 4.27
C TYR A 508 -0.68 -0.78 3.56
N ASP A 509 -0.69 -0.82 2.23
CA ASP A 509 -1.05 -2.02 1.47
C ASP A 509 0.07 -3.07 1.48
N LEU A 510 1.30 -2.66 1.82
CA LEU A 510 2.43 -3.57 1.93
C LEU A 510 2.12 -4.77 2.84
N ARG A 511 1.43 -4.53 3.96
CA ARG A 511 1.03 -5.60 4.87
C ARG A 511 0.05 -6.58 4.21
N ASN A 512 -0.94 -6.05 3.51
CA ASN A 512 -1.92 -6.88 2.81
C ASN A 512 -1.25 -7.70 1.71
N ILE A 513 -0.33 -7.10 0.97
CA ILE A 513 0.47 -7.79 -0.05
C ILE A 513 1.37 -8.85 0.62
N SER A 514 2.04 -8.53 1.72
CA SER A 514 2.87 -9.47 2.48
C SER A 514 2.07 -10.68 2.98
N SER A 515 0.86 -10.45 3.50
CA SER A 515 -0.03 -11.53 3.93
C SER A 515 -0.39 -12.49 2.79
N ARG A 516 -0.63 -11.96 1.58
CA ARG A 516 -0.93 -12.77 0.39
C ARG A 516 0.29 -13.52 -0.12
N ILE A 517 1.47 -12.92 -0.07
CA ILE A 517 2.73 -13.60 -0.36
C ILE A 517 2.90 -14.80 0.58
N LEU A 518 2.73 -14.60 1.90
CA LEU A 518 2.82 -15.66 2.89
C LEU A 518 1.76 -16.75 2.68
N GLN A 519 0.52 -16.36 2.35
CA GLN A 519 -0.55 -17.30 2.02
C GLN A 519 -0.16 -18.19 0.83
N LEU A 520 0.32 -17.62 -0.28
CA LEU A 520 0.77 -18.37 -1.44
C LEU A 520 1.95 -19.30 -1.09
N ARG A 521 2.93 -18.83 -0.31
CA ARG A 521 4.04 -19.66 0.19
C ARG A 521 3.54 -20.83 1.02
N SER A 522 2.58 -20.60 1.93
CA SER A 522 1.99 -21.66 2.76
C SER A 522 1.23 -22.73 1.94
N GLN A 523 0.76 -22.34 0.75
CA GLN A 523 0.08 -23.21 -0.21
C GLN A 523 1.04 -23.90 -1.19
N GLY A 524 2.33 -23.68 -1.05
CA GLY A 524 3.37 -24.34 -1.83
C GLY A 524 3.93 -23.50 -2.99
N ALA A 525 3.63 -22.20 -3.09
CA ALA A 525 4.28 -21.34 -4.09
C ALA A 525 5.79 -21.31 -3.88
N GLU A 526 6.52 -21.71 -4.90
CA GLU A 526 7.99 -21.72 -4.94
C GLU A 526 8.54 -20.41 -5.52
N VAL A 527 7.79 -19.76 -6.42
CA VAL A 527 8.07 -18.43 -6.98
C VAL A 527 6.85 -17.55 -6.77
N VAL A 528 7.01 -16.37 -6.18
CA VAL A 528 5.92 -15.42 -5.98
C VAL A 528 6.15 -14.16 -6.79
N VAL A 529 5.18 -13.84 -7.65
CA VAL A 529 5.13 -12.65 -8.50
C VAL A 529 4.12 -11.66 -7.92
N VAL A 530 4.55 -10.41 -7.72
CA VAL A 530 3.66 -9.32 -7.32
C VAL A 530 3.53 -8.33 -8.45
N SER A 531 2.33 -8.24 -9.03
CA SER A 531 1.96 -7.29 -10.07
C SER A 531 1.46 -6.00 -9.44
N LEU A 532 2.07 -4.86 -9.79
CA LEU A 532 1.76 -3.54 -9.25
C LEU A 532 1.37 -2.56 -10.36
N HIS A 533 0.12 -2.11 -10.35
CA HIS A 533 -0.34 -1.06 -11.25
C HIS A 533 -0.21 0.30 -10.54
N TRP A 534 0.86 1.05 -10.82
CA TRP A 534 1.36 2.12 -9.97
C TRP A 534 2.16 3.22 -10.69
N GLY A 535 2.47 4.28 -9.96
CA GLY A 535 3.34 5.36 -10.44
C GLY A 535 2.57 6.42 -11.21
N ARG A 536 3.28 7.14 -12.08
CA ARG A 536 2.74 8.27 -12.81
C ARG A 536 2.81 8.02 -14.32
N GLU A 537 1.70 8.27 -15.00
CA GLU A 537 1.60 8.15 -16.47
C GLU A 537 2.68 8.97 -17.19
N THR A 538 3.26 8.40 -18.25
CA THR A 538 4.28 8.97 -19.14
C THR A 538 5.65 9.25 -18.52
N TYR A 539 5.85 8.97 -17.23
CA TYR A 539 7.12 9.14 -16.54
C TYR A 539 8.01 7.91 -16.73
N MET A 540 9.16 8.09 -17.41
CA MET A 540 10.09 7.01 -17.70
C MET A 540 11.04 6.65 -16.55
N THR A 541 10.94 7.34 -15.42
CA THR A 541 11.74 7.07 -14.22
C THR A 541 10.78 6.82 -13.06
N PRO A 542 10.90 5.71 -12.34
CA PRO A 542 10.07 5.46 -11.18
C PRO A 542 10.33 6.49 -10.09
N GLU A 543 9.29 6.85 -9.37
CA GLU A 543 9.38 7.76 -8.23
C GLU A 543 10.08 7.08 -7.05
N SER A 544 10.65 7.86 -6.13
CA SER A 544 11.42 7.31 -5.00
C SER A 544 10.59 6.38 -4.10
N TRP A 545 9.29 6.63 -3.94
CA TRP A 545 8.40 5.76 -3.18
C TRP A 545 8.22 4.39 -3.86
N GLN A 546 8.14 4.34 -5.21
CA GLN A 546 8.05 3.08 -5.94
C GLN A 546 9.31 2.20 -5.70
N THR A 547 10.50 2.81 -5.73
CA THR A 547 11.75 2.07 -5.46
C THR A 547 11.84 1.54 -4.04
N THR A 548 11.30 2.28 -3.06
CA THR A 548 11.22 1.83 -1.66
C THR A 548 10.17 0.74 -1.50
N PHE A 549 8.99 0.92 -2.09
CA PHE A 549 7.90 -0.04 -2.00
C PHE A 549 8.28 -1.37 -2.66
N ALA A 550 8.91 -1.35 -3.84
CA ALA A 550 9.38 -2.56 -4.52
C ALA A 550 10.34 -3.37 -3.64
N ARG A 551 11.33 -2.73 -3.00
CA ARG A 551 12.23 -3.41 -2.06
C ARG A 551 11.48 -4.05 -0.90
N ASN A 552 10.54 -3.31 -0.29
CA ASN A 552 9.74 -3.83 0.81
C ASN A 552 8.88 -5.04 0.40
N VAL A 553 8.40 -5.08 -0.85
CA VAL A 553 7.67 -6.24 -1.41
C VAL A 553 8.60 -7.44 -1.60
N ILE A 554 9.84 -7.23 -2.07
CA ILE A 554 10.85 -8.29 -2.15
C ILE A 554 11.22 -8.78 -0.73
N ASP A 555 11.45 -7.85 0.22
CA ASP A 555 11.75 -8.19 1.61
C ASP A 555 10.60 -8.96 2.29
N ALA A 556 9.36 -8.76 1.84
CA ALA A 556 8.20 -9.53 2.27
C ALA A 556 8.11 -10.94 1.66
N GLY A 557 9.03 -11.31 0.76
CA GLY A 557 9.14 -12.66 0.21
C GLY A 557 8.71 -12.83 -1.25
N ALA A 558 8.50 -11.73 -2.02
CA ALA A 558 8.31 -11.81 -3.45
C ALA A 558 9.62 -12.11 -4.19
N ASP A 559 9.55 -12.83 -5.31
CA ASP A 559 10.68 -13.10 -6.20
C ASP A 559 10.74 -12.13 -7.38
N ILE A 560 9.57 -11.66 -7.82
CA ILE A 560 9.43 -10.71 -8.93
C ILE A 560 8.44 -9.63 -8.53
N VAL A 561 8.82 -8.36 -8.73
CA VAL A 561 7.89 -7.23 -8.82
C VAL A 561 7.73 -6.86 -10.29
N TRP A 562 6.49 -6.85 -10.76
CA TRP A 562 6.13 -6.58 -12.15
C TRP A 562 5.15 -5.40 -12.22
N GLY A 563 5.61 -4.27 -12.79
CA GLY A 563 4.94 -2.98 -12.73
C GLY A 563 4.24 -2.56 -14.02
N HIS A 564 3.14 -1.77 -13.84
CA HIS A 564 2.22 -1.27 -14.87
C HIS A 564 1.76 0.15 -14.58
N HIS A 565 0.98 0.76 -15.46
CA HIS A 565 0.34 2.07 -15.37
C HIS A 565 1.11 3.25 -15.99
N PRO A 566 2.44 3.39 -15.92
CA PRO A 566 3.09 4.53 -16.56
C PRO A 566 2.88 4.60 -18.07
N HIS A 567 2.39 3.53 -18.71
CA HIS A 567 2.18 3.40 -20.16
C HIS A 567 3.48 3.59 -20.99
N VAL A 568 4.60 3.69 -20.32
CA VAL A 568 5.96 3.73 -20.87
C VAL A 568 6.83 2.78 -20.09
N ILE A 569 7.86 2.23 -20.72
CA ILE A 569 8.82 1.38 -20.01
C ILE A 569 9.60 2.20 -18.99
N GLN A 570 9.86 1.56 -17.84
CA GLN A 570 10.72 2.09 -16.78
C GLN A 570 11.86 1.10 -16.48
N PRO A 571 12.92 1.53 -15.77
CA PRO A 571 14.07 0.67 -15.51
C PRO A 571 13.72 -0.68 -14.87
N ILE A 572 14.59 -1.66 -15.14
CA ILE A 572 14.70 -2.91 -14.42
C ILE A 572 15.75 -2.72 -13.33
N ALA A 573 15.55 -3.36 -12.19
CA ALA A 573 16.55 -3.45 -11.14
C ALA A 573 16.61 -4.87 -10.56
N VAL A 574 17.74 -5.18 -9.93
CA VAL A 574 17.89 -6.37 -9.11
C VAL A 574 18.08 -5.94 -7.65
N TYR A 575 17.45 -6.65 -6.73
CA TYR A 575 17.56 -6.45 -5.30
C TYR A 575 17.56 -7.80 -4.58
N HIS A 576 18.65 -8.10 -3.87
CA HIS A 576 18.86 -9.42 -3.22
C HIS A 576 18.67 -10.60 -4.21
N GLY A 577 19.15 -10.45 -5.46
CA GLY A 577 19.01 -11.46 -6.50
C GLY A 577 17.61 -11.60 -7.09
N LYS A 578 16.65 -10.73 -6.71
CA LYS A 578 15.26 -10.75 -7.16
C LYS A 578 15.00 -9.62 -8.16
N LEU A 579 14.09 -9.87 -9.11
CA LEU A 579 13.81 -8.93 -10.21
C LEU A 579 12.75 -7.90 -9.83
N ILE A 580 13.00 -6.65 -10.24
CA ILE A 580 12.03 -5.56 -10.18
C ILE A 580 11.94 -4.94 -11.57
N MET A 581 10.82 -5.09 -12.25
CA MET A 581 10.46 -4.43 -13.49
C MET A 581 9.47 -3.31 -13.14
N PHE A 582 9.91 -2.04 -13.13
CA PHE A 582 9.07 -0.93 -12.62
C PHE A 582 7.89 -0.61 -13.55
N SER A 583 8.03 -0.76 -14.85
CA SER A 583 6.95 -0.71 -15.84
C SER A 583 7.37 -1.37 -17.14
N THR A 584 6.50 -2.20 -17.69
CA THR A 584 6.70 -2.89 -18.96
C THR A 584 6.09 -2.14 -20.16
N GLY A 585 5.45 -0.98 -19.91
CA GLY A 585 4.86 -0.11 -20.94
C GLY A 585 3.59 -0.68 -21.58
N ASN A 586 3.09 -0.02 -22.62
CA ASN A 586 1.95 -0.50 -23.40
C ASN A 586 2.37 -1.61 -24.36
N PHE A 587 1.69 -2.77 -24.31
CA PHE A 587 1.97 -3.86 -25.24
C PHE A 587 1.02 -3.84 -26.45
N THR A 588 -0.30 -3.79 -26.19
CA THR A 588 -1.32 -3.49 -27.19
C THR A 588 -2.37 -2.58 -26.54
N PHE A 589 -2.62 -1.39 -27.10
CA PHE A 589 -3.39 -0.39 -26.40
C PHE A 589 -4.27 0.48 -27.32
N GLY A 590 -5.58 0.44 -27.13
CA GLY A 590 -6.56 1.04 -28.06
C GLY A 590 -6.60 2.57 -28.10
N THR A 591 -6.28 3.27 -27.02
CA THR A 591 -6.62 4.70 -26.88
C THR A 591 -5.44 5.67 -26.73
N MET A 592 -4.20 5.21 -26.56
CA MET A 592 -3.05 6.09 -26.31
C MET A 592 -2.12 6.20 -27.53
N SER A 593 -2.27 7.29 -28.30
CA SER A 593 -1.46 7.53 -29.51
C SER A 593 -0.16 8.30 -29.28
N ASP A 594 -0.01 9.02 -28.15
CA ASP A 594 1.04 10.03 -27.96
C ASP A 594 2.11 9.67 -26.90
N VAL A 595 2.09 8.43 -26.38
CA VAL A 595 3.12 7.95 -25.46
C VAL A 595 4.31 7.34 -26.22
N ASN A 596 5.45 7.20 -25.55
CA ASN A 596 6.59 6.48 -26.09
C ASN A 596 6.17 5.02 -26.36
N PRO A 597 6.24 4.54 -27.61
CA PRO A 597 5.74 3.22 -27.99
C PRO A 597 6.69 2.07 -27.62
N ALA A 598 7.83 2.35 -26.96
CA ALA A 598 8.77 1.33 -26.55
C ALA A 598 8.13 0.39 -25.51
N THR A 599 8.26 -0.90 -25.72
CA THR A 599 7.80 -1.98 -24.86
C THR A 599 8.67 -3.22 -25.07
N GLY A 600 8.30 -4.37 -24.51
CA GLY A 600 9.02 -5.61 -24.71
C GLY A 600 8.28 -6.83 -24.20
N ILE A 601 8.81 -8.00 -24.55
CA ILE A 601 8.48 -9.27 -23.91
C ILE A 601 9.62 -9.57 -22.93
N PHE A 602 9.30 -9.71 -21.66
CA PHE A 602 10.24 -9.94 -20.57
C PHE A 602 10.18 -11.40 -20.16
N GLN A 603 11.06 -12.23 -20.70
CA GLN A 603 11.11 -13.67 -20.47
C GLN A 603 12.04 -13.99 -19.30
N VAL A 604 11.48 -14.47 -18.20
CA VAL A 604 12.24 -14.94 -17.03
C VAL A 604 12.30 -16.45 -17.06
N THR A 605 13.51 -16.98 -17.20
CA THR A 605 13.74 -18.43 -17.15
C THR A 605 14.22 -18.83 -15.77
N PHE A 606 13.58 -19.83 -15.20
CA PHE A 606 13.96 -20.47 -13.94
C PHE A 606 14.57 -21.84 -14.21
N GLU A 607 15.58 -22.20 -13.43
CA GLU A 607 16.17 -23.55 -13.40
C GLU A 607 15.72 -24.28 -12.15
N LYS A 608 15.29 -25.53 -12.32
CA LYS A 608 14.93 -26.40 -11.21
C LYS A 608 16.21 -26.93 -10.56
N THR A 609 16.45 -26.57 -9.31
CA THR A 609 17.58 -27.05 -8.53
C THR A 609 17.11 -27.93 -7.38
N ALA A 610 18.03 -28.65 -6.74
CA ALA A 610 17.70 -29.45 -5.55
C ALA A 610 17.25 -28.59 -4.36
N ALA A 611 17.57 -27.30 -4.36
CA ALA A 611 17.18 -26.33 -3.34
C ALA A 611 15.87 -25.60 -3.64
N GLY A 612 15.29 -25.81 -4.84
CA GLY A 612 14.11 -25.11 -5.37
C GLY A 612 14.43 -24.39 -6.67
N PRO A 613 13.45 -23.71 -7.28
CA PRO A 613 13.65 -22.97 -8.53
C PRO A 613 14.49 -21.71 -8.27
N GLU A 614 15.48 -21.48 -9.12
CA GLU A 614 16.32 -20.29 -9.11
C GLU A 614 16.19 -19.53 -10.45
N PRO A 615 16.18 -18.20 -10.44
CA PRO A 615 16.26 -17.44 -11.70
C PRO A 615 17.58 -17.76 -12.41
N LYS A 616 17.51 -18.06 -13.70
CA LYS A 616 18.66 -18.34 -14.56
C LYS A 616 18.94 -17.19 -15.50
N GLU A 617 17.88 -16.64 -16.09
CA GLU A 617 17.99 -15.60 -17.11
C GLU A 617 16.74 -14.68 -17.08
N LEU A 618 16.95 -13.38 -17.27
CA LEU A 618 15.95 -12.49 -17.85
C LEU A 618 16.41 -12.12 -19.26
N LYS A 619 15.59 -12.41 -20.27
CA LYS A 619 15.78 -11.98 -21.65
C LYS A 619 14.67 -11.01 -22.03
N VAL A 620 15.04 -9.83 -22.50
CA VAL A 620 14.10 -8.83 -23.02
C VAL A 620 14.14 -8.85 -24.55
N ILE A 621 13.00 -9.16 -25.17
CA ILE A 621 12.76 -8.98 -26.60
C ILE A 621 12.20 -7.56 -26.77
N PRO A 622 12.97 -6.59 -27.24
CA PRO A 622 12.54 -5.20 -27.32
C PRO A 622 11.54 -5.03 -28.46
N CYS A 623 10.41 -4.42 -28.14
CA CYS A 623 9.31 -4.19 -29.08
C CYS A 623 8.93 -2.72 -29.14
N THR A 624 8.16 -2.38 -30.16
CA THR A 624 7.43 -1.12 -30.27
C THR A 624 5.96 -1.41 -30.55
N THR A 625 5.05 -0.79 -29.80
CA THR A 625 3.61 -0.86 -30.08
C THR A 625 3.28 -0.01 -31.28
N GLN A 626 2.63 -0.60 -32.29
CA GLN A 626 2.19 0.15 -33.47
C GLN A 626 0.98 1.03 -33.08
N LYS A 627 1.00 2.25 -33.60
CA LYS A 627 -0.12 3.17 -33.39
C LYS A 627 -1.39 2.70 -34.09
N SER A 628 -2.53 3.23 -33.64
CA SER A 628 -3.80 3.11 -34.35
C SER A 628 -3.62 3.37 -35.86
N PRO A 629 -4.24 2.58 -36.73
CA PRO A 629 -5.20 1.49 -36.46
C PRO A 629 -4.55 0.08 -36.36
N ASP A 630 -3.26 -0.04 -36.26
CA ASP A 630 -2.54 -1.34 -36.27
C ASP A 630 -2.54 -2.02 -34.89
N PHE A 631 -2.13 -1.34 -33.83
CA PHE A 631 -2.06 -1.75 -32.43
C PHE A 631 -1.13 -2.94 -32.11
N ARG A 632 -0.46 -3.54 -33.09
CA ARG A 632 0.40 -4.70 -32.87
C ARG A 632 1.71 -4.32 -32.21
N PRO A 633 2.15 -5.03 -31.17
CA PRO A 633 3.56 -5.02 -30.77
C PRO A 633 4.40 -5.64 -31.89
N LYS A 634 5.53 -5.02 -32.19
CA LYS A 634 6.48 -5.45 -33.21
C LYS A 634 7.89 -5.47 -32.65
N GLU A 635 8.59 -6.58 -32.81
CA GLU A 635 9.99 -6.68 -32.42
C GLU A 635 10.86 -5.65 -33.16
N LEU A 636 11.80 -5.07 -32.42
CA LEU A 636 12.84 -4.19 -32.94
C LEU A 636 14.11 -5.00 -33.27
N THR A 637 14.42 -5.13 -34.54
CA THR A 637 15.57 -5.91 -35.05
C THR A 637 16.81 -5.09 -35.21
N GLU A 638 16.66 -3.78 -35.47
CA GLU A 638 17.78 -2.88 -35.65
C GLU A 638 18.53 -2.62 -34.33
N GLN A 639 19.88 -2.82 -34.35
CA GLN A 639 20.72 -2.69 -33.16
C GLN A 639 20.50 -1.36 -32.40
N LYS A 640 20.43 -0.25 -33.16
CA LYS A 640 20.25 1.09 -32.61
C LYS A 640 18.92 1.20 -31.82
N ASP A 641 17.85 0.66 -32.36
CA ASP A 641 16.51 0.75 -31.77
C ASP A 641 16.38 -0.17 -30.53
N ARG A 642 16.94 -1.37 -30.61
CA ARG A 642 17.09 -2.29 -29.47
C ARG A 642 17.83 -1.60 -28.32
N MET A 643 19.01 -1.04 -28.58
CA MET A 643 19.82 -0.33 -27.58
C MET A 643 19.06 0.86 -26.94
N ASN A 644 18.20 1.54 -27.71
CA ASN A 644 17.39 2.63 -27.14
C ASN A 644 16.39 2.10 -26.10
N VAL A 645 15.72 0.98 -26.35
CA VAL A 645 14.83 0.33 -25.38
C VAL A 645 15.64 -0.08 -24.14
N PHE A 646 16.78 -0.75 -24.30
CA PHE A 646 17.61 -1.19 -23.17
C PHE A 646 18.15 -0.03 -22.33
N LYS A 647 18.43 1.13 -22.93
CA LYS A 647 18.78 2.36 -22.17
C LYS A 647 17.63 2.86 -21.31
N TYR A 648 16.39 2.78 -21.76
CA TYR A 648 15.22 3.14 -20.95
C TYR A 648 14.99 2.15 -19.79
N LEU A 649 15.37 0.88 -19.98
CA LEU A 649 15.28 -0.17 -18.97
C LEU A 649 16.46 -0.14 -17.96
N THR A 650 17.34 0.87 -18.04
CA THR A 650 18.50 1.01 -17.15
C THR A 650 18.48 2.37 -16.46
N PHE A 651 18.68 2.43 -15.16
CA PHE A 651 18.84 3.70 -14.46
C PHE A 651 20.13 4.39 -14.87
N LYS A 652 20.11 5.71 -15.04
CA LYS A 652 21.35 6.50 -15.17
C LYS A 652 22.25 6.33 -13.93
N LYS A 653 21.64 6.21 -12.76
CA LYS A 653 22.24 5.87 -11.49
C LYS A 653 21.22 5.06 -10.69
N ALA A 654 21.57 3.84 -10.36
CA ALA A 654 20.67 3.00 -9.57
C ALA A 654 20.33 3.65 -8.22
N PRO A 655 19.07 3.62 -7.79
CA PRO A 655 18.68 4.03 -6.44
C PRO A 655 19.40 3.21 -5.37
N TYR A 656 19.42 3.73 -4.15
CA TYR A 656 20.06 3.07 -3.01
C TYR A 656 19.61 1.61 -2.87
N MET A 657 20.56 0.71 -2.71
CA MET A 657 20.42 -0.75 -2.61
C MET A 657 19.85 -1.48 -3.85
N LEU A 658 19.52 -0.79 -4.94
CA LEU A 658 19.15 -1.43 -6.20
C LEU A 658 20.35 -1.57 -7.11
N GLU A 659 20.39 -2.65 -7.85
CA GLU A 659 21.43 -2.92 -8.86
C GLU A 659 20.85 -2.75 -10.26
N ASN A 660 21.58 -2.04 -11.11
CA ASN A 660 21.27 -1.98 -12.54
C ASN A 660 21.57 -3.33 -13.21
N PRO A 661 20.91 -3.62 -14.35
CA PRO A 661 21.40 -4.64 -15.28
C PRO A 661 22.90 -4.44 -15.59
N PRO A 662 23.63 -5.54 -15.85
CA PRO A 662 25.05 -5.44 -16.22
C PRO A 662 25.25 -4.64 -17.51
N ALA A 663 26.46 -4.14 -17.74
CA ALA A 663 26.75 -3.32 -18.94
C ALA A 663 26.47 -4.05 -20.27
N SER A 664 26.65 -5.37 -20.29
CA SER A 664 26.35 -6.25 -21.44
C SER A 664 24.85 -6.25 -21.80
N PHE A 665 23.96 -5.94 -20.87
CA PHE A 665 22.51 -5.84 -21.10
C PHE A 665 22.17 -4.82 -22.21
N LEU A 666 22.90 -3.72 -22.30
CA LEU A 666 22.67 -2.71 -23.34
C LEU A 666 22.86 -3.23 -24.78
N GLU A 667 23.59 -4.31 -24.94
CA GLU A 667 23.83 -4.94 -26.24
C GLU A 667 22.97 -6.17 -26.45
N THR A 668 22.83 -6.99 -25.39
CA THR A 668 22.20 -8.32 -25.48
C THR A 668 20.74 -8.30 -25.13
N GLY A 669 20.31 -7.41 -24.20
CA GLY A 669 18.99 -7.45 -23.55
C GLY A 669 18.86 -8.60 -22.55
N VAL A 670 19.97 -9.14 -22.06
CA VAL A 670 20.00 -10.34 -21.23
C VAL A 670 20.66 -10.02 -19.87
N ILE A 671 20.05 -10.50 -18.80
CA ILE A 671 20.61 -10.57 -17.46
C ILE A 671 20.75 -12.05 -17.11
N GLN A 672 21.94 -12.50 -16.78
CA GLN A 672 22.21 -13.85 -16.30
C GLN A 672 22.24 -13.90 -14.77
N PHE A 673 21.83 -15.02 -14.21
CA PHE A 673 21.92 -15.29 -12.79
C PHE A 673 22.69 -16.60 -12.54
N GLU A 674 23.51 -16.62 -11.50
CA GLU A 674 24.18 -17.80 -11.00
C GLU A 674 24.02 -17.88 -9.48
N ASN A 675 23.58 -19.03 -8.96
CA ASN A 675 23.30 -19.23 -7.54
C ASN A 675 22.36 -18.13 -6.96
N GLY A 676 21.33 -17.75 -7.72
CA GLY A 676 20.37 -16.73 -7.32
C GLY A 676 20.91 -15.29 -7.30
N GLN A 677 22.13 -15.03 -7.83
CA GLN A 677 22.72 -13.70 -7.90
C GLN A 677 22.92 -13.28 -9.36
N MET A 678 22.73 -11.98 -9.64
CA MET A 678 22.98 -11.40 -10.96
C MET A 678 24.47 -11.44 -11.29
N VAL A 679 24.82 -11.99 -12.46
CA VAL A 679 26.16 -11.95 -13.01
C VAL A 679 26.44 -10.55 -13.57
N GLN A 680 27.54 -9.91 -13.16
CA GLN A 680 27.90 -8.54 -13.54
C GLN A 680 28.58 -8.47 -14.91
#